data_6f1eeb66432fe4e6878f2624ae4f09af
#
_entry.id   6f1eeb66432fe4e6878f2624ae4f09af
#
_cell.length_a   1.000
_cell.length_b   1.000
_cell.length_c   1.000
_cell.angle_alpha   90.00
_cell.angle_beta   90.00
_cell.angle_gamma   90.00
#
_symmetry.space_group_name_H-M   'P 1'
#
loop_
_entity.id
_entity.type
_entity.pdbx_description
1 polymer ?
#
loop_
_entity_poly.entity_id
_entity_poly.type
_entity_poly.pdbx_seq_one_letter_code
_entity_poly.pdbx_strand_id
1 'polypeptide(L)'
;MKLKHKIDKFISTLSERISSGGVSQLEVKAEGERDIFGNMPELTRKSAAEGIVLLKNNNALPYSLDTKISVFGRCQLDYFYVGYGSGGDVNAPYFVNIVDGIKNAGGKLNEWLLEYYKNYCKENPAPHGFWGHWPMNFEEPSLDDETVKKASEESDAALIIIGRAAGEDRENTLTKGSYYLTDEERHLIDQVCKNFSNVTVLLDCGNVMDMSWILDYNDRLRGIVYAWQGGMESGNAVADVLYGKVNPSGKLTDTIAVKYEDYPSAKHFGGKLFNTYVEDIFVGYRYFETFAKEKALFPFGFGLSYTNFDIEVLNFIEEKDKINIEIEVTNIGKVSGKEVVELYARCPQGKLSKPLMSLVAFDKTEELNPNESEKLTLSVPIYSLASFDDTGVTGHKYSYILEKGEYKFFIGENVRDVDEIGSIKYKEDKVLETLKAVCAPKEYIDRIVALEVNGSFIPKKVTLKPEKPYLRERILKNLPKEQGHIVHNFNFSQVRNGEISVEKFVSSLTNQELEALTRGEGGMDSSYGVAGNAGAFGGIIPKLNEKGVPAIITTDGPAGIRIRKYTSLIPCGTALASTFNTKLVEELATEMGKELRNAGSNVLLAPGMNIHRNVLCGRNFEYFSEDPLLTGKMASAYVKGIQSSGGSACPKHFACNNQEADRTINDSIVSQRALREIYLKGFEICVKEAKPLNIMTSYNKINGVWSHYNYDLVTTVLRNEWGFDGSVMTDWWMKHSQSHEFPNLRDNAYRVRSQVDVYMPGSFKRTEKKYKADNSLLETVGLKNGITRGELERSAINVLNMILKLKY
;
A
#
# COMPACT_ATOMS: atom_id res chain seq x y z
N MET A 1 17.72 -0.81 -32.09
CA MET A 1 16.56 -1.33 -31.38
C MET A 1 16.64 -2.83 -31.06
N LYS A 2 16.59 -3.76 -32.01
CA LYS A 2 16.67 -5.24 -31.74
C LYS A 2 17.87 -5.69 -30.90
N LEU A 3 19.03 -5.04 -31.04
CA LEU A 3 20.24 -5.38 -30.28
C LEU A 3 20.16 -4.90 -28.84
N LYS A 4 19.65 -3.68 -28.59
CA LYS A 4 19.43 -3.12 -27.26
C LYS A 4 18.43 -3.99 -26.48
N HIS A 5 17.31 -4.36 -27.10
CA HIS A 5 16.32 -5.26 -26.47
C HIS A 5 16.90 -6.65 -26.12
N LYS A 6 17.77 -7.21 -26.98
CA LYS A 6 18.47 -8.48 -26.68
C LYS A 6 19.48 -8.33 -25.54
N ILE A 7 20.18 -7.18 -25.46
CA ILE A 7 21.11 -6.87 -24.38
C ILE A 7 20.36 -6.66 -23.07
N ASP A 8 19.28 -5.89 -23.08
CA ASP A 8 18.44 -5.66 -21.91
C ASP A 8 17.83 -6.98 -21.40
N LYS A 9 17.34 -7.85 -22.30
CA LYS A 9 16.83 -9.17 -21.94
C LYS A 9 17.92 -10.07 -21.36
N PHE A 10 19.16 -10.01 -21.89
CA PHE A 10 20.29 -10.78 -21.38
C PHE A 10 20.75 -10.29 -20.01
N ILE A 11 20.86 -8.96 -19.83
CA ILE A 11 21.23 -8.34 -18.55
C ILE A 11 20.19 -8.67 -17.49
N SER A 12 18.91 -8.63 -17.86
CA SER A 12 17.81 -8.96 -16.98
C SER A 12 17.86 -10.41 -16.49
N THR A 13 17.99 -11.34 -17.43
CA THR A 13 18.11 -12.78 -17.12
C THR A 13 19.33 -13.07 -16.25
N LEU A 14 20.42 -12.31 -16.43
CA LEU A 14 21.64 -12.44 -15.62
C LEU A 14 21.45 -11.86 -14.21
N SER A 15 20.85 -10.67 -14.11
CA SER A 15 20.53 -10.02 -12.83
C SER A 15 19.59 -10.89 -12.00
N GLU A 16 18.58 -11.47 -12.62
CA GLU A 16 17.64 -12.41 -12.02
C GLU A 16 18.30 -13.70 -11.52
N ARG A 17 19.17 -14.31 -12.33
CA ARG A 17 19.94 -15.49 -11.90
C ARG A 17 20.84 -15.19 -10.70
N ILE A 18 21.35 -13.97 -10.61
CA ILE A 18 22.20 -13.52 -9.50
C ILE A 18 21.36 -13.22 -8.26
N SER A 19 20.22 -12.53 -8.40
CA SER A 19 19.35 -12.15 -7.29
C SER A 19 18.50 -13.29 -6.74
N SER A 20 18.06 -14.21 -7.61
CA SER A 20 17.21 -15.35 -7.26
C SER A 20 17.97 -16.65 -6.93
N GLY A 21 19.29 -16.59 -6.82
CA GLY A 21 20.10 -17.80 -6.58
C GLY A 21 19.98 -18.86 -7.68
N GLY A 22 19.65 -18.46 -8.90
CA GLY A 22 19.53 -19.32 -10.08
C GLY A 22 18.12 -19.87 -10.34
N VAL A 23 17.13 -19.44 -9.58
CA VAL A 23 15.72 -19.77 -9.85
C VAL A 23 15.10 -18.61 -10.63
N SER A 24 14.72 -18.86 -11.89
CA SER A 24 14.03 -17.85 -12.72
C SER A 24 12.63 -17.57 -12.16
N GLN A 25 12.38 -16.30 -11.79
CA GLN A 25 11.07 -15.84 -11.30
C GLN A 25 10.34 -14.92 -12.30
N LEU A 26 10.95 -14.63 -13.44
CA LEU A 26 10.56 -13.51 -14.30
C LEU A 26 9.27 -13.69 -15.06
N GLU A 27 8.95 -14.85 -15.48
CA GLU A 27 7.68 -15.14 -16.12
C GLU A 27 7.09 -16.37 -15.44
N VAL A 28 6.19 -16.11 -14.50
CA VAL A 28 5.25 -17.15 -14.08
C VAL A 28 4.27 -17.30 -15.25
N LYS A 29 4.69 -17.98 -16.34
CA LYS A 29 3.79 -18.23 -17.47
C LYS A 29 2.60 -19.01 -16.97
N ALA A 30 1.40 -18.51 -17.31
CA ALA A 30 0.19 -19.19 -16.98
C ALA A 30 0.09 -20.54 -17.68
N GLU A 31 -0.38 -21.51 -16.94
CA GLU A 31 -0.69 -22.86 -17.43
C GLU A 31 -2.18 -23.15 -17.14
N GLY A 32 -2.85 -23.82 -18.10
CA GLY A 32 -4.25 -24.23 -17.95
C GLY A 32 -5.25 -23.33 -18.70
N GLU A 33 -6.51 -23.46 -18.33
CA GLU A 33 -7.62 -22.72 -18.93
C GLU A 33 -7.73 -21.32 -18.34
N ARG A 34 -8.26 -20.38 -19.14
CA ARG A 34 -8.49 -18.97 -18.74
C ARG A 34 -9.82 -18.84 -18.01
N ASP A 35 -9.93 -19.54 -16.90
CA ASP A 35 -11.15 -19.54 -16.10
C ASP A 35 -11.37 -18.19 -15.41
N ILE A 36 -12.61 -17.76 -15.37
CA ILE A 36 -13.06 -16.58 -14.63
C ILE A 36 -13.59 -17.05 -13.28
N PHE A 37 -13.10 -16.45 -12.20
CA PHE A 37 -13.53 -16.82 -10.86
C PHE A 37 -14.72 -15.96 -10.38
N GLY A 38 -15.82 -16.61 -10.04
CA GLY A 38 -16.98 -15.98 -9.40
C GLY A 38 -17.45 -14.68 -10.07
N ASN A 39 -17.68 -13.65 -9.27
CA ASN A 39 -18.05 -12.31 -9.74
C ASN A 39 -16.86 -11.32 -9.75
N MET A 40 -15.63 -11.82 -9.76
CA MET A 40 -14.42 -10.99 -9.79
C MET A 40 -14.39 -9.94 -10.91
N PRO A 41 -14.85 -10.24 -12.16
CA PRO A 41 -14.90 -9.22 -13.20
C PRO A 41 -15.79 -8.03 -12.83
N GLU A 42 -16.98 -8.29 -12.30
CA GLU A 42 -17.92 -7.24 -11.90
C GLU A 42 -17.34 -6.38 -10.75
N LEU A 43 -16.81 -7.03 -9.71
CA LEU A 43 -16.22 -6.36 -8.58
C LEU A 43 -14.97 -5.56 -8.96
N THR A 44 -14.13 -6.10 -9.85
CA THR A 44 -12.95 -5.39 -10.37
C THR A 44 -13.38 -4.15 -11.16
N ARG A 45 -14.36 -4.28 -12.07
CA ARG A 45 -14.90 -3.16 -12.85
C ARG A 45 -15.49 -2.09 -11.95
N LYS A 46 -16.33 -2.48 -10.98
CA LYS A 46 -16.96 -1.57 -10.00
C LYS A 46 -15.90 -0.84 -9.18
N SER A 47 -14.91 -1.55 -8.64
CA SER A 47 -13.86 -0.96 -7.83
C SER A 47 -12.95 -0.02 -8.64
N ALA A 48 -12.62 -0.39 -9.87
CA ALA A 48 -11.87 0.46 -10.78
C ALA A 48 -12.64 1.74 -11.10
N ALA A 49 -13.92 1.64 -11.49
CA ALA A 49 -14.75 2.81 -11.85
C ALA A 49 -14.93 3.76 -10.64
N GLU A 50 -15.17 3.21 -9.43
CA GLU A 50 -15.36 3.99 -8.21
C GLU A 50 -14.06 4.65 -7.71
N GLY A 51 -12.89 4.13 -8.11
CA GLY A 51 -11.58 4.71 -7.81
C GLY A 51 -11.10 5.79 -8.80
N ILE A 52 -11.77 5.97 -9.95
CA ILE A 52 -11.41 7.00 -10.94
C ILE A 52 -11.69 8.39 -10.37
N VAL A 53 -10.68 9.27 -10.46
CA VAL A 53 -10.76 10.65 -9.97
C VAL A 53 -10.92 11.63 -11.12
N LEU A 54 -12.01 12.39 -11.12
CA LEU A 54 -12.25 13.47 -12.07
C LEU A 54 -11.62 14.76 -11.52
N LEU A 55 -10.52 15.20 -12.15
CA LEU A 55 -9.77 16.39 -11.68
C LEU A 55 -10.25 17.70 -12.32
N LYS A 56 -10.79 17.63 -13.51
CA LYS A 56 -11.35 18.79 -14.23
C LYS A 56 -12.48 18.35 -15.15
N ASN A 57 -13.56 19.13 -15.17
CA ASN A 57 -14.68 18.94 -16.09
C ASN A 57 -15.37 20.26 -16.45
N ASN A 58 -14.92 20.88 -17.53
CA ASN A 58 -15.58 22.06 -18.09
C ASN A 58 -16.59 21.63 -19.17
N ASN A 59 -17.61 20.86 -18.77
CA ASN A 59 -18.60 20.25 -19.65
C ASN A 59 -17.98 19.39 -20.79
N ALA A 60 -16.88 18.71 -20.53
CA ALA A 60 -16.26 17.75 -21.44
C ALA A 60 -16.93 16.38 -21.33
N LEU A 61 -17.29 15.98 -20.13
CA LEU A 61 -17.82 14.68 -19.75
C LEU A 61 -19.16 14.83 -19.03
N PRO A 62 -20.06 13.82 -19.04
CA PRO A 62 -19.90 12.58 -19.80
C PRO A 62 -20.14 12.76 -21.30
N TYR A 63 -19.52 11.88 -22.10
CA TYR A 63 -19.80 11.82 -23.53
C TYR A 63 -21.17 11.20 -23.80
N SER A 64 -21.85 11.66 -24.84
CA SER A 64 -22.98 10.95 -25.44
C SER A 64 -22.47 9.73 -26.22
N LEU A 65 -23.25 8.65 -26.31
CA LEU A 65 -22.94 7.51 -27.20
C LEU A 65 -22.87 7.91 -28.69
N ASP A 66 -23.49 9.03 -29.04
CA ASP A 66 -23.39 9.58 -30.39
C ASP A 66 -22.11 10.38 -30.66
N THR A 67 -21.40 10.79 -29.62
CA THR A 67 -20.11 11.50 -29.72
C THR A 67 -19.05 10.58 -30.36
N LYS A 68 -18.55 11.00 -31.53
CA LYS A 68 -17.42 10.31 -32.16
C LYS A 68 -16.11 10.82 -31.58
N ILE A 69 -15.30 9.93 -31.04
CA ILE A 69 -14.09 10.26 -30.29
C ILE A 69 -12.85 9.87 -31.10
N SER A 70 -11.90 10.80 -31.23
CA SER A 70 -10.53 10.52 -31.64
C SER A 70 -9.70 10.20 -30.41
N VAL A 71 -9.21 8.96 -30.26
CA VAL A 71 -8.36 8.55 -29.13
C VAL A 71 -6.90 8.67 -29.58
N PHE A 72 -6.13 9.42 -28.81
CA PHE A 72 -4.71 9.68 -29.01
C PHE A 72 -3.90 9.04 -27.88
N GLY A 73 -2.64 8.75 -28.15
CA GLY A 73 -1.73 8.11 -27.20
C GLY A 73 -1.71 6.60 -27.36
N ARG A 74 -0.49 6.03 -27.49
CA ARG A 74 -0.32 4.58 -27.70
C ARG A 74 -0.85 3.76 -26.54
N CYS A 75 -0.89 4.34 -25.32
CA CYS A 75 -1.44 3.65 -24.12
C CYS A 75 -2.94 3.35 -24.25
N GLN A 76 -3.64 3.82 -25.29
CA GLN A 76 -4.98 3.34 -25.61
C GLN A 76 -5.01 1.83 -25.93
N LEU A 77 -3.89 1.29 -26.45
CA LEU A 77 -3.69 -0.11 -26.84
C LEU A 77 -2.69 -0.82 -25.89
N ASP A 78 -1.50 -0.22 -25.71
CA ASP A 78 -0.45 -0.69 -24.79
C ASP A 78 -0.71 -0.12 -23.37
N TYR A 79 -1.73 -0.62 -22.70
CA TYR A 79 -2.27 -0.09 -21.44
C TYR A 79 -1.51 -0.64 -20.23
N PHE A 80 -1.33 0.16 -19.19
CA PHE A 80 -0.75 -0.27 -17.92
C PHE A 80 -1.85 -0.71 -16.96
N TYR A 81 -2.15 -1.99 -16.93
CA TYR A 81 -3.21 -2.56 -16.07
C TYR A 81 -2.85 -2.57 -14.59
N VAL A 82 -1.55 -2.62 -14.26
CA VAL A 82 -1.00 -2.68 -12.89
C VAL A 82 0.51 -2.39 -12.95
N GLY A 83 1.12 -2.12 -11.80
CA GLY A 83 2.58 -2.00 -11.68
C GLY A 83 3.31 -3.34 -11.78
N TYR A 84 4.63 -3.28 -11.92
CA TYR A 84 5.52 -4.42 -12.08
C TYR A 84 6.03 -4.96 -10.73
N GLY A 85 6.34 -6.25 -10.68
CA GLY A 85 6.94 -6.91 -9.52
C GLY A 85 5.95 -7.77 -8.74
N SER A 86 6.28 -8.07 -7.47
CA SER A 86 5.46 -8.94 -6.62
C SER A 86 4.05 -8.41 -6.39
N GLY A 87 3.88 -7.10 -6.48
CA GLY A 87 2.59 -6.42 -6.33
C GLY A 87 1.65 -6.53 -7.51
N GLY A 88 2.15 -6.91 -8.71
CA GLY A 88 1.38 -6.75 -9.93
C GLY A 88 1.44 -7.82 -11.00
N ASP A 89 2.52 -8.59 -11.13
CA ASP A 89 2.71 -9.56 -12.23
C ASP A 89 1.76 -10.77 -12.13
N VAL A 90 0.46 -10.54 -12.29
CA VAL A 90 -0.61 -11.54 -12.20
C VAL A 90 -1.00 -12.03 -13.61
N ASN A 91 -1.22 -13.31 -13.77
CA ASN A 91 -1.71 -13.90 -15.01
C ASN A 91 -3.24 -13.76 -15.08
N ALA A 92 -3.74 -12.62 -15.56
CA ALA A 92 -5.18 -12.43 -15.72
C ALA A 92 -5.73 -13.24 -16.91
N PRO A 93 -6.99 -13.73 -16.82
CA PRO A 93 -7.60 -14.51 -17.89
C PRO A 93 -7.81 -13.68 -19.16
N TYR A 94 -7.98 -12.38 -19.01
CA TYR A 94 -8.12 -11.39 -20.08
C TYR A 94 -7.78 -9.99 -19.59
N PHE A 95 -7.68 -9.06 -20.53
CA PHE A 95 -7.49 -7.63 -20.27
C PHE A 95 -8.38 -6.83 -21.19
N VAL A 96 -8.94 -5.74 -20.66
CA VAL A 96 -9.74 -4.77 -21.44
C VAL A 96 -9.02 -3.43 -21.44
N ASN A 97 -8.49 -3.01 -22.61
CA ASN A 97 -7.89 -1.70 -22.79
C ASN A 97 -8.97 -0.63 -23.04
N ILE A 98 -8.55 0.63 -23.16
CA ILE A 98 -9.48 1.76 -23.32
C ILE A 98 -10.32 1.64 -24.60
N VAL A 99 -9.72 1.24 -25.71
CA VAL A 99 -10.42 1.09 -27.00
C VAL A 99 -11.50 0.02 -26.92
N ASP A 100 -11.15 -1.14 -26.33
CA ASP A 100 -12.10 -2.22 -26.13
C ASP A 100 -13.22 -1.82 -25.17
N GLY A 101 -12.91 -1.09 -24.10
CA GLY A 101 -13.89 -0.56 -23.16
C GLY A 101 -14.88 0.40 -23.83
N ILE A 102 -14.39 1.35 -24.64
CA ILE A 102 -15.25 2.28 -25.40
C ILE A 102 -16.16 1.51 -26.38
N LYS A 103 -15.62 0.50 -27.07
CA LYS A 103 -16.42 -0.35 -27.99
C LYS A 103 -17.46 -1.17 -27.24
N ASN A 104 -17.11 -1.74 -26.12
CA ASN A 104 -18.04 -2.49 -25.25
C ASN A 104 -19.18 -1.62 -24.72
N ALA A 105 -18.92 -0.33 -24.45
CA ALA A 105 -19.94 0.65 -24.07
C ALA A 105 -20.84 1.10 -25.25
N GLY A 106 -20.51 0.76 -26.49
CA GLY A 106 -21.21 1.20 -27.69
C GLY A 106 -20.78 2.59 -28.23
N GLY A 107 -19.65 3.08 -27.75
CA GLY A 107 -19.09 4.38 -28.17
C GLY A 107 -18.53 4.35 -29.59
N LYS A 108 -18.52 5.53 -30.23
CA LYS A 108 -18.06 5.72 -31.62
C LYS A 108 -16.62 6.22 -31.63
N LEU A 109 -15.75 5.51 -32.36
CA LEU A 109 -14.34 5.84 -32.49
C LEU A 109 -14.00 6.35 -33.88
N ASN A 110 -12.95 7.13 -33.99
CA ASN A 110 -12.28 7.45 -35.24
C ASN A 110 -11.46 6.24 -35.67
N GLU A 111 -12.03 5.39 -36.53
CA GLU A 111 -11.45 4.09 -36.89
C GLU A 111 -10.15 4.20 -37.69
N TRP A 112 -9.95 5.26 -38.54
CA TRP A 112 -8.69 5.38 -39.25
C TRP A 112 -7.53 5.80 -38.32
N LEU A 113 -7.81 6.65 -37.34
CA LEU A 113 -6.81 7.03 -36.35
C LEU A 113 -6.45 5.82 -35.44
N LEU A 114 -7.46 5.03 -35.06
CA LEU A 114 -7.23 3.78 -34.33
C LEU A 114 -6.37 2.80 -35.15
N GLU A 115 -6.61 2.68 -36.45
CA GLU A 115 -5.81 1.80 -37.31
C GLU A 115 -4.38 2.32 -37.48
N TYR A 116 -4.18 3.65 -37.49
CA TYR A 116 -2.86 4.27 -37.47
C TYR A 116 -2.08 3.81 -36.20
N TYR A 117 -2.70 3.93 -35.00
CA TYR A 117 -2.05 3.49 -33.76
C TYR A 117 -1.80 1.98 -33.70
N LYS A 118 -2.74 1.16 -34.20
CA LYS A 118 -2.51 -0.30 -34.28
C LYS A 118 -1.30 -0.64 -35.17
N ASN A 119 -1.16 0.01 -36.28
CA ASN A 119 -0.01 -0.20 -37.18
C ASN A 119 1.29 0.26 -36.52
N TYR A 120 1.27 1.44 -35.87
CA TYR A 120 2.41 1.95 -35.15
C TYR A 120 2.85 0.99 -34.04
N CYS A 121 1.94 0.52 -33.18
CA CYS A 121 2.24 -0.42 -32.08
C CYS A 121 2.75 -1.77 -32.62
N LYS A 122 2.23 -2.24 -33.76
CA LYS A 122 2.72 -3.47 -34.41
C LYS A 122 4.14 -3.34 -34.94
N GLU A 123 4.47 -2.18 -35.51
CA GLU A 123 5.83 -1.90 -36.02
C GLU A 123 6.82 -1.58 -34.87
N ASN A 124 6.32 -0.99 -33.79
CA ASN A 124 7.08 -0.57 -32.60
C ASN A 124 6.50 -1.24 -31.33
N PRO A 125 6.66 -2.56 -31.18
CA PRO A 125 6.07 -3.28 -30.05
C PRO A 125 6.58 -2.73 -28.71
N ALA A 126 5.67 -2.60 -27.74
CA ALA A 126 6.00 -2.15 -26.41
C ALA A 126 7.08 -3.04 -25.79
N PRO A 127 8.10 -2.46 -25.12
CA PRO A 127 9.10 -3.24 -24.43
C PRO A 127 8.46 -4.01 -23.29
N HIS A 128 8.81 -5.28 -23.15
CA HIS A 128 8.34 -6.07 -22.02
C HIS A 128 9.07 -5.63 -20.74
N GLY A 129 8.29 -5.31 -19.70
CA GLY A 129 8.81 -4.96 -18.39
C GLY A 129 8.98 -6.20 -17.50
N PHE A 130 9.92 -6.14 -16.60
CA PHE A 130 10.11 -7.15 -15.57
C PHE A 130 10.75 -6.50 -14.33
N TRP A 131 10.85 -7.25 -13.25
CA TRP A 131 11.32 -6.85 -11.94
C TRP A 131 12.57 -5.95 -11.96
N GLY A 132 12.49 -4.73 -11.42
CA GLY A 132 13.58 -3.75 -11.40
C GLY A 132 13.99 -3.15 -12.76
N HIS A 133 13.44 -3.66 -13.87
CA HIS A 133 13.77 -3.26 -15.24
C HIS A 133 12.53 -3.13 -16.11
N TRP A 134 11.58 -2.32 -15.64
CA TRP A 134 10.36 -2.04 -16.38
C TRP A 134 10.45 -0.68 -17.10
N PRO A 135 9.76 -0.53 -18.24
CA PRO A 135 9.70 0.75 -18.95
C PRO A 135 8.92 1.75 -18.10
N MET A 136 9.39 3.01 -18.03
CA MET A 136 8.66 4.09 -17.33
C MET A 136 7.40 4.51 -18.09
N ASN A 137 7.51 4.53 -19.43
CA ASN A 137 6.47 4.80 -20.41
C ASN A 137 6.76 4.01 -21.68
N PHE A 138 5.89 4.12 -22.67
CA PHE A 138 6.10 3.63 -24.03
C PHE A 138 6.33 4.82 -24.98
N GLU A 139 7.15 4.61 -26.01
CA GLU A 139 7.48 5.64 -27.00
C GLU A 139 6.23 6.02 -27.80
N GLU A 140 5.86 7.30 -27.75
CA GLU A 140 4.70 7.87 -28.44
C GLU A 140 5.06 8.25 -29.88
N PRO A 141 4.19 8.00 -30.90
CA PRO A 141 4.42 8.51 -32.25
C PRO A 141 4.37 10.04 -32.28
N SER A 142 5.26 10.65 -33.04
CA SER A 142 5.18 12.07 -33.36
C SER A 142 4.12 12.29 -34.44
N LEU A 143 2.97 12.85 -34.09
CA LEU A 143 1.90 13.19 -35.01
C LEU A 143 2.10 14.60 -35.57
N ASP A 144 1.95 14.76 -36.86
CA ASP A 144 1.96 16.07 -37.50
C ASP A 144 0.59 16.79 -37.38
N ASP A 145 0.60 18.10 -37.61
CA ASP A 145 -0.60 18.95 -37.51
C ASP A 145 -1.71 18.55 -38.53
N GLU A 146 -1.33 18.04 -39.70
CA GLU A 146 -2.30 17.60 -40.72
C GLU A 146 -3.07 16.36 -40.29
N THR A 147 -2.38 15.41 -39.66
CA THR A 147 -2.97 14.19 -39.10
C THR A 147 -3.96 14.54 -37.97
N VAL A 148 -3.57 15.42 -37.06
CA VAL A 148 -4.44 15.84 -35.94
C VAL A 148 -5.61 16.68 -36.43
N LYS A 149 -5.40 17.57 -37.39
CA LYS A 149 -6.46 18.37 -38.04
C LYS A 149 -7.47 17.47 -38.74
N LYS A 150 -7.03 16.50 -39.55
CA LYS A 150 -7.92 15.52 -40.19
C LYS A 150 -8.76 14.78 -39.13
N ALA A 151 -8.16 14.39 -38.00
CA ALA A 151 -8.89 13.74 -36.92
C ALA A 151 -9.98 14.65 -36.33
N SER A 152 -9.71 15.96 -36.19
CA SER A 152 -10.67 16.94 -35.69
C SER A 152 -11.83 17.24 -36.63
N GLU A 153 -11.62 17.12 -37.94
CA GLU A 153 -12.68 17.27 -38.95
C GLU A 153 -13.67 16.10 -38.98
N GLU A 154 -13.24 14.94 -38.41
CA GLU A 154 -14.03 13.71 -38.40
C GLU A 154 -14.57 13.30 -37.02
N SER A 155 -14.30 14.08 -35.98
CA SER A 155 -14.65 13.69 -34.58
C SER A 155 -15.12 14.89 -33.77
N ASP A 156 -16.01 14.61 -32.80
CA ASP A 156 -16.61 15.62 -31.93
C ASP A 156 -15.73 15.95 -30.72
N ALA A 157 -14.91 15.00 -30.31
CA ALA A 157 -14.05 15.11 -29.12
C ALA A 157 -12.72 14.36 -29.28
N ALA A 158 -11.73 14.79 -28.51
CA ALA A 158 -10.44 14.12 -28.40
C ALA A 158 -10.26 13.57 -26.96
N LEU A 159 -9.77 12.34 -26.88
CA LEU A 159 -9.33 11.69 -25.64
C LEU A 159 -7.85 11.35 -25.77
N ILE A 160 -7.00 11.95 -24.94
CA ILE A 160 -5.56 11.68 -24.92
C ILE A 160 -5.24 10.76 -23.75
N ILE A 161 -4.58 9.64 -24.02
CA ILE A 161 -4.17 8.67 -22.99
C ILE A 161 -2.68 8.81 -22.70
N ILE A 162 -2.34 9.12 -21.46
CA ILE A 162 -0.96 9.17 -20.97
C ILE A 162 -0.77 8.08 -19.94
N GLY A 163 0.18 7.17 -20.18
CA GLY A 163 0.47 6.05 -19.28
C GLY A 163 1.83 6.18 -18.61
N ARG A 164 1.87 5.77 -17.33
CA ARG A 164 3.12 5.66 -16.54
C ARG A 164 3.15 4.37 -15.76
N ALA A 165 4.25 3.66 -15.90
CA ALA A 165 4.51 2.49 -15.09
C ALA A 165 4.97 2.89 -13.68
N ALA A 166 4.78 1.94 -12.77
CA ALA A 166 5.34 1.90 -11.43
C ALA A 166 5.79 0.47 -11.13
N GLY A 167 6.59 0.24 -10.10
CA GLY A 167 7.02 -1.15 -9.82
C GLY A 167 8.06 -1.27 -8.74
N GLU A 168 8.38 -2.51 -8.45
CA GLU A 168 9.31 -2.95 -7.42
C GLU A 168 10.76 -2.88 -7.89
N ASP A 169 11.70 -2.74 -6.93
CA ASP A 169 13.17 -2.66 -7.09
C ASP A 169 13.66 -1.45 -7.91
N ARG A 170 12.81 -0.48 -8.18
CA ARG A 170 13.14 0.73 -8.95
C ARG A 170 12.21 1.87 -8.58
N GLU A 171 12.76 3.10 -8.56
CA GLU A 171 11.98 4.32 -8.39
C GLU A 171 11.48 4.89 -9.71
N ASN A 172 10.37 5.62 -9.69
CA ASN A 172 10.12 6.64 -10.70
C ASN A 172 11.19 7.74 -10.58
N THR A 173 11.46 8.46 -11.64
CA THR A 173 12.57 9.41 -11.73
C THR A 173 12.11 10.77 -12.23
N LEU A 174 12.85 11.83 -11.85
CA LEU A 174 12.61 13.21 -12.32
C LEU A 174 13.10 13.37 -13.79
N THR A 175 12.56 12.51 -14.66
CA THR A 175 12.89 12.51 -16.08
C THR A 175 11.63 12.51 -16.91
N LYS A 176 11.77 12.93 -18.20
CA LYS A 176 10.72 12.81 -19.21
C LYS A 176 10.34 11.35 -19.41
N GLY A 177 9.05 11.07 -19.48
CA GLY A 177 8.51 9.71 -19.60
C GLY A 177 8.44 8.93 -18.29
N SER A 178 8.87 9.53 -17.16
CA SER A 178 8.60 9.01 -15.81
C SER A 178 7.74 10.01 -15.03
N TYR A 179 8.35 10.91 -14.26
CA TYR A 179 7.58 11.94 -13.54
C TYR A 179 7.07 13.05 -14.47
N TYR A 180 7.84 13.46 -15.46
CA TYR A 180 7.46 14.50 -16.44
C TYR A 180 6.94 13.91 -17.75
N LEU A 181 6.15 14.72 -18.48
CA LEU A 181 5.77 14.42 -19.88
C LEU A 181 7.02 14.24 -20.75
N THR A 182 6.91 13.38 -21.79
CA THR A 182 7.89 13.37 -22.88
C THR A 182 7.69 14.58 -23.80
N ASP A 183 8.65 14.83 -24.68
CA ASP A 183 8.51 15.89 -25.70
C ASP A 183 7.40 15.55 -26.68
N GLU A 184 7.25 14.28 -27.04
CA GLU A 184 6.21 13.77 -27.95
C GLU A 184 4.82 13.88 -27.30
N GLU A 185 4.66 13.52 -26.03
CA GLU A 185 3.39 13.69 -25.30
C GLU A 185 3.01 15.19 -25.20
N ARG A 186 3.98 16.05 -24.90
CA ARG A 186 3.75 17.49 -24.87
C ARG A 186 3.32 18.02 -26.23
N HIS A 187 4.05 17.63 -27.28
CA HIS A 187 3.71 17.99 -28.67
C HIS A 187 2.30 17.50 -29.05
N LEU A 188 1.96 16.26 -28.67
CA LEU A 188 0.64 15.70 -28.93
C LEU A 188 -0.46 16.54 -28.27
N ILE A 189 -0.32 16.88 -26.98
CA ILE A 189 -1.28 17.73 -26.26
C ILE A 189 -1.40 19.09 -26.95
N ASP A 190 -0.28 19.71 -27.33
CA ASP A 190 -0.28 21.02 -28.05
C ASP A 190 -1.07 20.96 -29.34
N GLN A 191 -0.82 19.93 -30.18
CA GLN A 191 -1.51 19.76 -31.46
C GLN A 191 -3.00 19.44 -31.27
N VAL A 192 -3.35 18.58 -30.33
CA VAL A 192 -4.76 18.22 -30.08
C VAL A 192 -5.53 19.41 -29.53
N CYS A 193 -4.97 20.12 -28.51
CA CYS A 193 -5.60 21.33 -27.96
C CYS A 193 -5.69 22.52 -28.95
N LYS A 194 -4.90 22.52 -30.02
CA LYS A 194 -4.99 23.51 -31.10
C LYS A 194 -6.15 23.23 -32.06
N ASN A 195 -6.41 21.94 -32.33
CA ASN A 195 -7.33 21.51 -33.39
C ASN A 195 -8.72 21.07 -32.87
N PHE A 196 -8.84 20.66 -31.61
CA PHE A 196 -10.11 20.24 -31.01
C PHE A 196 -10.63 21.26 -29.98
N SER A 197 -11.95 21.39 -29.90
CA SER A 197 -12.65 22.25 -28.93
C SER A 197 -13.03 21.47 -27.65
N ASN A 198 -13.12 20.15 -27.69
CA ASN A 198 -13.41 19.29 -26.57
C ASN A 198 -12.29 18.25 -26.38
N VAL A 199 -11.37 18.55 -25.46
CA VAL A 199 -10.20 17.71 -25.20
C VAL A 199 -10.24 17.23 -23.76
N THR A 200 -10.15 15.91 -23.58
CA THR A 200 -9.99 15.25 -22.29
C THR A 200 -8.66 14.51 -22.25
N VAL A 201 -7.90 14.65 -21.16
CA VAL A 201 -6.72 13.81 -20.89
C VAL A 201 -7.06 12.79 -19.81
N LEU A 202 -6.71 11.55 -20.08
CA LEU A 202 -6.82 10.43 -19.15
C LEU A 202 -5.43 9.94 -18.77
N LEU A 203 -5.18 9.83 -17.47
CA LEU A 203 -3.92 9.40 -16.87
C LEU A 203 -4.04 7.96 -16.38
N ASP A 204 -3.37 7.05 -17.07
CA ASP A 204 -3.20 5.64 -16.72
C ASP A 204 -1.85 5.49 -15.99
N CYS A 205 -1.82 5.86 -14.72
CA CYS A 205 -0.58 5.98 -13.94
C CYS A 205 -0.69 5.22 -12.62
N GLY A 206 0.35 4.45 -12.26
CA GLY A 206 0.40 3.78 -10.96
C GLY A 206 0.70 4.72 -9.79
N ASN A 207 1.48 5.79 -10.04
CA ASN A 207 1.87 6.79 -9.06
C ASN A 207 1.46 8.19 -9.53
N VAL A 208 1.49 9.17 -8.62
CA VAL A 208 1.35 10.59 -8.97
C VAL A 208 2.51 11.02 -9.89
N MET A 209 2.17 11.71 -10.99
CA MET A 209 3.13 12.35 -11.90
C MET A 209 3.01 13.89 -11.84
N ASP A 210 3.95 14.59 -12.46
CA ASP A 210 3.85 16.05 -12.63
C ASP A 210 2.58 16.43 -13.37
N MET A 211 1.81 17.32 -12.76
CA MET A 211 0.58 17.85 -13.33
C MET A 211 0.66 19.35 -13.64
N SER A 212 1.82 19.99 -13.43
CA SER A 212 1.99 21.43 -13.64
C SER A 212 1.72 21.89 -15.07
N TRP A 213 1.91 20.98 -16.03
CA TRP A 213 1.68 21.23 -17.46
C TRP A 213 0.21 21.60 -17.78
N ILE A 214 -0.75 21.22 -16.96
CA ILE A 214 -2.17 21.56 -17.21
C ILE A 214 -2.41 23.07 -17.17
N LEU A 215 -1.59 23.81 -16.43
CA LEU A 215 -1.69 25.26 -16.29
C LEU A 215 -1.44 26.01 -17.62
N ASP A 216 -0.75 25.38 -18.57
CA ASP A 216 -0.44 25.98 -19.86
C ASP A 216 -1.62 25.92 -20.85
N TYR A 217 -2.62 25.10 -20.58
CA TYR A 217 -3.74 24.84 -21.51
C TYR A 217 -5.05 25.51 -21.14
N ASN A 218 -5.23 25.92 -19.87
CA ASN A 218 -6.43 26.62 -19.38
C ASN A 218 -7.75 25.98 -19.91
N ASP A 219 -8.58 26.75 -20.64
CA ASP A 219 -9.87 26.30 -21.15
C ASP A 219 -9.79 25.39 -22.39
N ARG A 220 -8.63 25.26 -23.02
CA ARG A 220 -8.43 24.35 -24.15
C ARG A 220 -8.47 22.87 -23.72
N LEU A 221 -7.96 22.59 -22.52
CA LEU A 221 -8.08 21.27 -21.89
C LEU A 221 -9.31 21.27 -20.98
N ARG A 222 -10.38 20.62 -21.41
CA ARG A 222 -11.69 20.70 -20.75
C ARG A 222 -11.94 19.61 -19.74
N GLY A 223 -11.37 18.41 -19.95
CA GLY A 223 -11.48 17.27 -19.04
C GLY A 223 -10.12 16.73 -18.60
N ILE A 224 -9.99 16.32 -17.35
CA ILE A 224 -8.82 15.60 -16.82
C ILE A 224 -9.32 14.48 -15.91
N VAL A 225 -8.94 13.26 -16.22
CA VAL A 225 -9.33 12.05 -15.49
C VAL A 225 -8.08 11.31 -15.03
N TYR A 226 -7.96 11.03 -13.75
CA TYR A 226 -6.93 10.17 -13.18
C TYR A 226 -7.53 8.78 -12.98
N ALA A 227 -7.22 7.85 -13.88
CA ALA A 227 -7.83 6.52 -13.89
C ALA A 227 -7.08 5.50 -13.03
N TRP A 228 -5.85 5.83 -12.62
CA TRP A 228 -4.93 4.88 -11.97
C TRP A 228 -4.71 3.64 -12.85
N GLN A 229 -4.34 2.50 -12.22
CA GLN A 229 -4.20 1.20 -12.87
C GLN A 229 -5.31 0.29 -12.36
N GLY A 230 -6.35 0.12 -13.14
CA GLY A 230 -7.63 -0.44 -12.74
C GLY A 230 -7.77 -1.98 -12.88
N GLY A 231 -6.67 -2.71 -13.12
CA GLY A 231 -6.71 -4.17 -13.27
C GLY A 231 -7.31 -4.64 -14.59
N MET A 232 -7.75 -5.91 -14.65
CA MET A 232 -8.17 -6.56 -15.91
C MET A 232 -9.38 -5.89 -16.59
N GLU A 233 -10.25 -5.22 -15.81
CA GLU A 233 -11.47 -4.54 -16.28
C GLU A 233 -11.31 -3.02 -16.49
N SER A 234 -10.09 -2.51 -16.44
CA SER A 234 -9.78 -1.07 -16.42
C SER A 234 -10.45 -0.30 -17.58
N GLY A 235 -10.37 -0.82 -18.80
CA GLY A 235 -10.96 -0.16 -19.98
C GLY A 235 -12.49 -0.07 -19.89
N ASN A 236 -13.16 -1.12 -19.41
CA ASN A 236 -14.62 -1.08 -19.20
C ASN A 236 -14.99 -0.08 -18.09
N ALA A 237 -14.26 -0.06 -16.98
CA ALA A 237 -14.47 0.85 -15.87
C ALA A 237 -14.32 2.33 -16.29
N VAL A 238 -13.26 2.62 -17.06
CA VAL A 238 -13.05 3.96 -17.63
C VAL A 238 -14.19 4.34 -18.57
N ALA A 239 -14.62 3.44 -19.47
CA ALA A 239 -15.73 3.72 -20.38
C ALA A 239 -17.03 3.99 -19.61
N ASP A 240 -17.33 3.26 -18.52
CA ASP A 240 -18.49 3.52 -17.68
C ASP A 240 -18.51 4.94 -17.12
N VAL A 241 -17.35 5.48 -16.74
CA VAL A 241 -17.22 6.86 -16.25
C VAL A 241 -17.31 7.85 -17.42
N LEU A 242 -16.59 7.62 -18.53
CA LEU A 242 -16.57 8.53 -19.67
C LEU A 242 -17.95 8.76 -20.28
N TYR A 243 -18.82 7.74 -20.26
CA TYR A 243 -20.19 7.80 -20.80
C TYR A 243 -21.27 8.02 -19.73
N GLY A 244 -20.88 8.28 -18.49
CA GLY A 244 -21.81 8.60 -17.39
C GLY A 244 -22.70 7.44 -16.93
N LYS A 245 -22.33 6.20 -17.26
CA LYS A 245 -22.98 5.01 -16.68
C LYS A 245 -22.65 4.87 -15.19
N VAL A 246 -21.44 5.27 -14.82
CA VAL A 246 -20.99 5.44 -13.43
C VAL A 246 -20.61 6.89 -13.25
N ASN A 247 -21.16 7.51 -12.22
CA ASN A 247 -20.76 8.86 -11.83
C ASN A 247 -19.41 8.77 -11.10
N PRO A 248 -18.37 9.55 -11.50
CA PRO A 248 -17.09 9.54 -10.79
C PRO A 248 -17.28 9.98 -9.33
N SER A 249 -16.70 9.20 -8.43
CA SER A 249 -16.79 9.45 -6.98
C SER A 249 -15.47 9.12 -6.28
N GLY A 250 -14.41 8.91 -7.06
CA GLY A 250 -13.06 8.71 -6.55
C GLY A 250 -12.46 10.01 -6.05
N LYS A 251 -11.66 9.94 -5.00
CA LYS A 251 -10.95 11.08 -4.40
C LYS A 251 -9.44 10.83 -4.40
N LEU A 252 -8.64 11.90 -4.54
CA LEU A 252 -7.18 11.79 -4.47
C LEU A 252 -6.72 11.30 -3.10
N THR A 253 -5.89 10.28 -3.11
CA THR A 253 -5.24 9.72 -1.92
C THR A 253 -3.97 10.45 -1.51
N ASP A 254 -3.55 11.38 -2.36
CA ASP A 254 -2.27 12.11 -2.26
C ASP A 254 -2.45 13.55 -2.73
N THR A 255 -1.72 14.45 -2.11
CA THR A 255 -1.61 15.83 -2.58
C THR A 255 -0.76 15.88 -3.84
N ILE A 256 -1.25 16.53 -4.88
CA ILE A 256 -0.47 16.79 -6.10
C ILE A 256 0.12 18.20 -6.01
N ALA A 257 1.43 18.31 -5.88
CA ALA A 257 2.13 19.60 -5.81
C ALA A 257 2.28 20.25 -7.20
N VAL A 258 2.46 21.57 -7.21
CA VAL A 258 2.80 22.32 -8.44
C VAL A 258 4.18 21.92 -8.97
N LYS A 259 5.15 21.63 -8.06
CA LYS A 259 6.50 21.20 -8.43
C LYS A 259 6.98 20.11 -7.48
N TYR A 260 7.83 19.23 -7.97
CA TYR A 260 8.43 18.18 -7.13
C TYR A 260 9.16 18.76 -5.91
N GLU A 261 9.87 19.86 -6.08
CA GLU A 261 10.64 20.51 -5.00
C GLU A 261 9.76 21.07 -3.88
N ASP A 262 8.46 21.18 -4.08
CA ASP A 262 7.50 21.64 -3.07
C ASP A 262 7.09 20.51 -2.09
N TYR A 263 7.33 19.24 -2.45
CA TYR A 263 7.12 18.13 -1.51
C TYR A 263 8.14 18.19 -0.36
N PRO A 264 7.71 18.02 0.89
CA PRO A 264 8.59 18.13 2.06
C PRO A 264 9.71 17.08 2.06
N SER A 265 9.47 15.92 1.44
CA SER A 265 10.45 14.83 1.33
C SER A 265 11.42 14.97 0.15
N ALA A 266 11.21 15.92 -0.79
CA ALA A 266 11.96 16.02 -2.05
C ALA A 266 13.49 16.04 -1.88
N LYS A 267 14.00 16.75 -0.87
CA LYS A 267 15.44 16.85 -0.58
C LYS A 267 16.00 15.70 0.26
N HIS A 268 15.14 14.80 0.73
CA HIS A 268 15.45 13.76 1.71
C HIS A 268 14.95 12.38 1.25
N PHE A 269 14.83 12.19 -0.07
CA PHE A 269 14.47 10.93 -0.73
C PHE A 269 15.59 10.50 -1.69
N GLY A 270 15.70 9.20 -1.94
CA GLY A 270 16.67 8.65 -2.89
C GLY A 270 18.08 8.45 -2.33
N GLY A 271 18.28 8.62 -1.02
CA GLY A 271 19.55 8.36 -0.36
C GLY A 271 19.91 6.88 -0.40
N LYS A 272 21.16 6.56 -0.81
CA LYS A 272 21.61 5.18 -0.95
C LYS A 272 21.68 4.41 0.37
N LEU A 273 22.26 5.02 1.41
CA LEU A 273 22.49 4.37 2.70
C LEU A 273 21.44 4.73 3.74
N PHE A 274 20.89 5.91 3.67
CA PHE A 274 19.86 6.38 4.60
C PHE A 274 19.03 7.52 4.01
N ASN A 275 17.80 7.62 4.49
CA ASN A 275 16.93 8.78 4.30
C ASN A 275 16.51 9.33 5.65
N THR A 276 16.71 10.60 5.88
CA THR A 276 16.21 11.28 7.08
C THR A 276 14.82 11.82 6.81
N TYR A 277 13.85 11.45 7.64
CA TYR A 277 12.46 11.87 7.54
C TYR A 277 12.27 13.20 8.24
N VAL A 278 12.87 14.26 7.64
CA VAL A 278 12.95 15.61 8.22
C VAL A 278 11.57 16.26 8.31
N GLU A 279 10.66 15.92 7.42
CA GLU A 279 9.27 16.37 7.43
C GLU A 279 8.49 15.91 8.65
N ASP A 280 8.99 14.90 9.36
CA ASP A 280 8.42 14.33 10.58
C ASP A 280 6.94 13.93 10.36
N ILE A 281 6.01 14.51 11.13
CA ILE A 281 4.56 14.26 11.01
C ILE A 281 3.89 15.02 9.85
N PHE A 282 4.62 15.93 9.20
CA PHE A 282 4.12 16.77 8.12
C PHE A 282 4.31 16.10 6.76
N VAL A 283 3.66 14.97 6.54
CA VAL A 283 3.63 14.23 5.28
C VAL A 283 2.41 14.65 4.46
N GLY A 284 2.58 14.81 3.14
CA GLY A 284 1.50 15.12 2.22
C GLY A 284 0.70 16.37 2.61
N TYR A 285 -0.63 16.28 2.60
CA TYR A 285 -1.52 17.43 2.91
C TYR A 285 -1.26 18.02 4.30
N ARG A 286 -0.76 17.24 5.27
CA ARG A 286 -0.39 17.77 6.59
C ARG A 286 0.67 18.86 6.49
N TYR A 287 1.60 18.72 5.53
CA TYR A 287 2.58 19.74 5.21
C TYR A 287 1.94 20.90 4.45
N PHE A 288 1.26 20.59 3.35
CA PHE A 288 0.76 21.62 2.45
C PHE A 288 -0.26 22.52 3.14
N GLU A 289 -1.25 21.97 3.81
CA GLU A 289 -2.28 22.77 4.50
C GLU A 289 -1.72 23.57 5.70
N THR A 290 -0.58 23.14 6.27
CA THR A 290 0.04 23.85 7.38
C THR A 290 0.97 24.97 6.91
N PHE A 291 1.77 24.76 5.84
CA PHE A 291 2.89 25.63 5.49
C PHE A 291 2.87 26.18 4.07
N ALA A 292 2.19 25.55 3.14
CA ALA A 292 2.39 25.80 1.71
C ALA A 292 1.12 25.50 0.87
N LYS A 293 -0.03 25.96 1.36
CA LYS A 293 -1.34 25.67 0.75
C LYS A 293 -1.38 26.03 -0.75
N GLU A 294 -0.74 27.12 -1.14
CA GLU A 294 -0.67 27.63 -2.52
C GLU A 294 0.21 26.77 -3.45
N LYS A 295 1.01 25.86 -2.89
CA LYS A 295 1.90 24.97 -3.64
C LYS A 295 1.29 23.62 -4.00
N ALA A 296 0.11 23.32 -3.49
CA ALA A 296 -0.66 22.14 -3.89
C ALA A 296 -1.58 22.50 -5.06
N LEU A 297 -1.37 21.83 -6.19
CA LEU A 297 -2.19 21.98 -7.39
C LEU A 297 -3.56 21.33 -7.20
N PHE A 298 -3.58 20.10 -6.66
CA PHE A 298 -4.77 19.42 -6.20
C PHE A 298 -4.57 18.96 -4.76
N PRO A 299 -5.50 19.29 -3.85
CA PRO A 299 -5.42 18.86 -2.46
C PRO A 299 -5.76 17.39 -2.27
N PHE A 300 -5.37 16.82 -1.15
CA PHE A 300 -5.86 15.51 -0.69
C PHE A 300 -7.38 15.48 -0.60
N GLY A 301 -7.99 14.36 -0.97
CA GLY A 301 -9.44 14.19 -0.99
C GLY A 301 -10.14 14.80 -2.20
N PHE A 302 -9.46 15.53 -3.06
CA PHE A 302 -10.09 16.19 -4.22
C PHE A 302 -10.56 15.18 -5.26
N GLY A 303 -11.78 15.40 -5.76
CA GLY A 303 -12.37 14.68 -6.88
C GLY A 303 -13.75 15.23 -7.19
N LEU A 304 -14.02 15.52 -8.47
CA LEU A 304 -15.28 16.05 -8.97
C LEU A 304 -16.27 14.93 -9.26
N SER A 305 -17.55 15.31 -9.27
CA SER A 305 -18.69 14.46 -9.63
C SER A 305 -19.49 15.08 -10.79
N TYR A 306 -20.34 14.28 -11.45
CA TYR A 306 -21.33 14.79 -12.42
C TYR A 306 -22.60 15.31 -11.75
N THR A 307 -22.72 15.17 -10.43
CA THR A 307 -23.81 15.68 -9.60
C THR A 307 -23.24 16.50 -8.44
N ASN A 308 -24.11 17.06 -7.59
CA ASN A 308 -23.71 17.80 -6.41
C ASN A 308 -24.42 17.24 -5.18
N PHE A 309 -23.77 17.33 -4.04
CA PHE A 309 -24.33 16.87 -2.78
C PHE A 309 -24.39 18.02 -1.77
N ASP A 310 -25.34 17.93 -0.86
CA ASP A 310 -25.43 18.77 0.33
C ASP A 310 -25.15 17.89 1.56
N ILE A 311 -24.35 18.40 2.50
CA ILE A 311 -23.98 17.68 3.71
C ILE A 311 -24.48 18.46 4.91
N GLU A 312 -25.55 17.98 5.54
CA GLU A 312 -26.13 18.60 6.74
C GLU A 312 -25.67 17.84 8.00
N VAL A 313 -25.19 18.58 9.00
CA VAL A 313 -24.84 18.02 10.31
C VAL A 313 -26.07 17.97 11.19
N LEU A 314 -26.51 16.78 11.54
CA LEU A 314 -27.69 16.57 12.39
C LEU A 314 -27.34 16.64 13.88
N ASN A 315 -26.25 15.99 14.28
CA ASN A 315 -25.84 15.92 15.68
C ASN A 315 -24.30 15.87 15.82
N PHE A 316 -23.80 16.52 16.88
CA PHE A 316 -22.42 16.44 17.32
C PHE A 316 -22.44 15.97 18.80
N ILE A 317 -22.02 14.71 19.04
CA ILE A 317 -22.20 14.04 20.34
C ILE A 317 -20.81 13.67 20.88
N GLU A 318 -20.38 14.34 21.95
CA GLU A 318 -19.18 13.98 22.70
C GLU A 318 -19.51 12.89 23.72
N GLU A 319 -18.87 11.73 23.60
CA GLU A 319 -18.90 10.64 24.58
C GLU A 319 -17.56 10.59 25.34
N LYS A 320 -17.44 9.66 26.28
CA LYS A 320 -16.26 9.54 27.13
C LYS A 320 -14.95 9.31 26.35
N ASP A 321 -15.00 8.50 25.29
CA ASP A 321 -13.84 7.97 24.54
C ASP A 321 -13.94 8.14 23.03
N LYS A 322 -15.04 8.71 22.54
CA LYS A 322 -15.25 9.02 21.12
C LYS A 322 -16.16 10.23 20.93
N ILE A 323 -16.14 10.77 19.72
CA ILE A 323 -17.12 11.76 19.25
C ILE A 323 -17.87 11.12 18.09
N ASN A 324 -19.19 11.20 18.10
CA ASN A 324 -20.03 10.78 16.99
C ASN A 324 -20.63 12.01 16.33
N ILE A 325 -20.51 12.08 15.01
CA ILE A 325 -21.10 13.11 14.18
C ILE A 325 -22.11 12.42 13.27
N GLU A 326 -23.38 12.75 13.45
CA GLU A 326 -24.46 12.27 12.59
C GLU A 326 -24.73 13.31 11.51
N ILE A 327 -24.75 12.88 10.27
CA ILE A 327 -24.94 13.73 9.09
C ILE A 327 -26.00 13.14 8.18
N GLU A 328 -26.60 13.99 7.38
CA GLU A 328 -27.43 13.61 6.24
C GLU A 328 -26.79 14.15 4.96
N VAL A 329 -26.57 13.26 4.00
CA VAL A 329 -26.04 13.60 2.67
C VAL A 329 -27.15 13.50 1.66
N THR A 330 -27.42 14.58 0.93
CA THR A 330 -28.50 14.66 -0.06
C THR A 330 -27.93 14.92 -1.44
N ASN A 331 -28.30 14.12 -2.43
CA ASN A 331 -27.98 14.42 -3.82
C ASN A 331 -28.88 15.54 -4.32
N ILE A 332 -28.34 16.74 -4.43
CA ILE A 332 -29.05 17.95 -4.91
C ILE A 332 -28.92 18.20 -6.40
N GLY A 333 -28.22 17.31 -7.12
CA GLY A 333 -27.99 17.44 -8.56
C GLY A 333 -29.01 16.68 -9.40
N LYS A 334 -28.61 16.29 -10.63
CA LYS A 334 -29.54 15.76 -11.64
C LYS A 334 -29.30 14.29 -12.00
N VAL A 335 -28.19 13.71 -11.59
CA VAL A 335 -27.85 12.32 -11.89
C VAL A 335 -27.51 11.60 -10.58
N SER A 336 -27.71 10.28 -10.58
CA SER A 336 -27.35 9.45 -9.43
C SER A 336 -25.86 9.46 -9.19
N GLY A 337 -25.45 9.34 -7.94
CA GLY A 337 -24.04 9.30 -7.57
C GLY A 337 -23.78 8.98 -6.12
N LYS A 338 -22.51 8.82 -5.78
CA LYS A 338 -22.03 8.60 -4.41
C LYS A 338 -21.15 9.76 -3.99
N GLU A 339 -21.17 10.08 -2.69
CA GLU A 339 -20.27 11.10 -2.13
C GLU A 339 -19.41 10.51 -1.00
N VAL A 340 -18.15 10.96 -0.98
CA VAL A 340 -17.22 10.73 0.12
C VAL A 340 -17.30 11.90 1.10
N VAL A 341 -17.61 11.60 2.33
CA VAL A 341 -17.60 12.62 3.40
C VAL A 341 -16.33 12.45 4.22
N GLU A 342 -15.52 13.49 4.25
CA GLU A 342 -14.26 13.54 4.98
C GLU A 342 -14.38 14.43 6.20
N LEU A 343 -14.00 13.91 7.36
CA LEU A 343 -14.01 14.62 8.65
C LEU A 343 -12.58 14.89 9.10
N TYR A 344 -12.27 16.16 9.29
CA TYR A 344 -10.96 16.64 9.72
C TYR A 344 -10.99 17.25 11.12
N ALA A 345 -9.88 17.10 11.84
CA ALA A 345 -9.65 17.79 13.10
C ALA A 345 -8.53 18.80 12.98
N ARG A 346 -8.73 19.96 13.60
CA ARG A 346 -7.70 20.95 13.91
C ARG A 346 -7.44 20.94 15.40
N CYS A 347 -6.32 20.31 15.78
CA CYS A 347 -5.91 20.26 17.18
C CYS A 347 -5.21 21.54 17.61
N PRO A 348 -5.31 21.96 18.89
CA PRO A 348 -4.69 23.17 19.39
C PRO A 348 -3.15 23.10 19.26
N GLN A 349 -2.55 24.15 18.76
CA GLN A 349 -1.07 24.29 18.78
C GLN A 349 -0.64 24.54 20.23
N GLY A 350 0.16 23.63 20.76
CA GLY A 350 0.65 23.67 22.13
C GLY A 350 2.19 23.58 22.17
N LYS A 351 2.71 22.84 23.14
CA LYS A 351 4.14 22.52 23.21
C LYS A 351 4.55 21.54 22.09
N LEU A 352 3.61 20.67 21.69
CA LEU A 352 3.75 19.81 20.53
C LEU A 352 3.14 20.50 19.31
N SER A 353 3.97 20.70 18.30
CA SER A 353 3.54 21.21 17.01
C SER A 353 2.63 20.19 16.31
N LYS A 354 1.57 20.62 15.64
CA LYS A 354 0.58 19.76 14.98
C LYS A 354 0.25 20.25 13.58
N PRO A 355 -0.17 19.37 12.66
CA PRO A 355 -0.77 19.79 11.39
C PRO A 355 -2.03 20.63 11.63
N LEU A 356 -2.31 21.57 10.74
CA LEU A 356 -3.55 22.36 10.81
C LEU A 356 -4.78 21.50 10.53
N MET A 357 -4.64 20.49 9.68
CA MET A 357 -5.73 19.58 9.34
C MET A 357 -5.22 18.14 9.42
N SER A 358 -6.00 17.27 10.02
CA SER A 358 -5.76 15.82 10.06
C SER A 358 -7.08 15.08 9.84
N LEU A 359 -7.12 14.17 8.86
CA LEU A 359 -8.27 13.29 8.65
C LEU A 359 -8.46 12.41 9.89
N VAL A 360 -9.69 12.43 10.46
CA VAL A 360 -10.02 11.69 11.69
C VAL A 360 -11.15 10.68 11.50
N ALA A 361 -11.95 10.84 10.46
CA ALA A 361 -12.92 9.85 10.00
C ALA A 361 -13.28 10.14 8.54
N PHE A 362 -13.82 9.17 7.85
CA PHE A 362 -14.48 9.29 6.54
C PHE A 362 -15.51 8.18 6.38
N ASP A 363 -16.49 8.42 5.54
CA ASP A 363 -17.43 7.40 5.07
C ASP A 363 -17.88 7.76 3.65
N LYS A 364 -18.53 6.84 2.96
CA LYS A 364 -19.05 7.01 1.61
C LYS A 364 -20.50 6.54 1.54
N THR A 365 -21.34 7.34 0.89
CA THR A 365 -22.74 6.99 0.67
C THR A 365 -22.91 5.79 -0.25
N GLU A 366 -24.03 5.12 -0.17
CA GLU A 366 -24.53 4.32 -1.27
C GLU A 366 -24.89 5.23 -2.45
N GLU A 367 -25.30 4.66 -3.57
CA GLU A 367 -25.69 5.45 -4.74
C GLU A 367 -27.03 6.16 -4.48
N LEU A 368 -27.01 7.48 -4.45
CA LEU A 368 -28.17 8.32 -4.21
C LEU A 368 -28.75 8.85 -5.53
N ASN A 369 -30.06 8.63 -5.76
CA ASN A 369 -30.76 9.27 -6.85
C ASN A 369 -30.95 10.77 -6.58
N PRO A 370 -31.26 11.60 -7.61
CA PRO A 370 -31.60 13.00 -7.41
C PRO A 370 -32.68 13.22 -6.33
N ASN A 371 -32.39 14.08 -5.34
CA ASN A 371 -33.18 14.37 -4.13
C ASN A 371 -33.30 13.20 -3.13
N GLU A 372 -32.48 12.15 -3.27
CA GLU A 372 -32.38 11.09 -2.26
C GLU A 372 -31.34 11.48 -1.21
N SER A 373 -31.58 11.08 0.04
CA SER A 373 -30.66 11.34 1.17
C SER A 373 -30.30 10.05 1.89
N GLU A 374 -29.09 10.04 2.46
CA GLU A 374 -28.60 8.98 3.34
C GLU A 374 -28.04 9.58 4.63
N LYS A 375 -28.29 8.91 5.75
CA LYS A 375 -27.70 9.27 7.06
C LYS A 375 -26.48 8.44 7.32
N LEU A 376 -25.38 9.12 7.64
CA LEU A 376 -24.11 8.51 8.02
C LEU A 376 -23.73 8.92 9.45
N THR A 377 -22.94 8.07 10.11
CA THR A 377 -22.39 8.36 11.44
C THR A 377 -20.88 8.21 11.42
N LEU A 378 -20.19 9.33 11.55
CA LEU A 378 -18.73 9.38 11.63
C LEU A 378 -18.30 9.32 13.10
N SER A 379 -17.53 8.30 13.47
CA SER A 379 -17.03 8.09 14.83
C SER A 379 -15.54 8.39 14.93
N VAL A 380 -15.17 9.32 15.80
CA VAL A 380 -13.78 9.74 16.05
C VAL A 380 -13.37 9.29 17.45
N PRO A 381 -12.49 8.29 17.60
CA PRO A 381 -11.91 7.96 18.90
C PRO A 381 -11.13 9.15 19.46
N ILE A 382 -11.36 9.53 20.71
CA ILE A 382 -10.61 10.63 21.37
C ILE A 382 -9.10 10.39 21.31
N TYR A 383 -8.65 9.13 21.36
CA TYR A 383 -7.25 8.75 21.24
C TYR A 383 -6.62 9.20 19.92
N SER A 384 -7.39 9.27 18.82
CA SER A 384 -6.87 9.69 17.49
C SER A 384 -6.49 11.17 17.43
N LEU A 385 -6.97 11.99 18.38
CA LEU A 385 -6.64 13.41 18.50
C LEU A 385 -5.37 13.68 19.32
N ALA A 386 -4.82 12.66 19.97
CA ALA A 386 -3.64 12.79 20.82
C ALA A 386 -2.36 12.84 20.00
N SER A 387 -1.38 13.58 20.50
CA SER A 387 -0.03 13.63 19.95
C SER A 387 0.97 12.93 20.85
N PHE A 388 1.99 12.30 20.26
CA PHE A 388 3.03 11.59 21.00
C PHE A 388 4.21 12.50 21.36
N ASP A 389 4.50 12.63 22.65
CA ASP A 389 5.65 13.39 23.14
C ASP A 389 6.91 12.51 23.24
N ASP A 390 7.72 12.50 22.20
CA ASP A 390 8.99 11.77 22.18
C ASP A 390 10.14 12.50 22.87
N THR A 391 9.99 13.80 23.17
CA THR A 391 11.03 14.65 23.73
C THR A 391 10.87 14.93 25.23
N GLY A 392 9.65 14.84 25.72
CA GLY A 392 9.28 15.24 27.08
C GLY A 392 9.02 16.74 27.23
N VAL A 393 8.80 17.45 26.13
CA VAL A 393 8.54 18.91 26.15
C VAL A 393 7.26 19.27 26.91
N THR A 394 6.28 18.36 26.96
CA THR A 394 5.07 18.55 27.75
C THR A 394 5.27 18.25 29.25
N GLY A 395 6.35 17.56 29.61
CA GLY A 395 6.59 16.96 30.93
C GLY A 395 6.25 15.48 31.00
N HIS A 396 5.66 14.88 29.95
CA HIS A 396 5.18 13.51 29.90
C HIS A 396 5.83 12.74 28.73
N LYS A 397 7.14 12.53 28.83
CA LYS A 397 7.91 11.84 27.79
C LYS A 397 7.36 10.45 27.49
N TYR A 398 7.33 10.09 26.21
CA TYR A 398 6.80 8.84 25.63
C TYR A 398 5.30 8.61 25.91
N SER A 399 4.51 9.68 25.97
CA SER A 399 3.08 9.58 26.21
C SER A 399 2.28 10.15 25.04
N TYR A 400 1.11 9.57 24.79
CA TYR A 400 0.07 10.18 23.98
C TYR A 400 -0.71 11.17 24.84
N ILE A 401 -0.80 12.42 24.38
CA ILE A 401 -1.32 13.55 25.16
C ILE A 401 -2.33 14.34 24.34
N LEU A 402 -3.47 14.64 24.95
CA LEU A 402 -4.32 15.72 24.53
C LEU A 402 -3.86 16.98 25.28
N GLU A 403 -3.26 17.92 24.56
CA GLU A 403 -2.88 19.20 25.17
C GLU A 403 -4.12 20.04 25.41
N LYS A 404 -4.09 20.89 26.45
CA LYS A 404 -5.16 21.86 26.70
C LYS A 404 -5.40 22.76 25.51
N GLY A 405 -6.65 23.10 25.25
CA GLY A 405 -7.04 23.94 24.13
C GLY A 405 -8.34 23.48 23.49
N GLU A 406 -8.65 24.07 22.37
CA GLU A 406 -9.84 23.81 21.59
C GLU A 406 -9.50 22.92 20.39
N TYR A 407 -10.23 21.82 20.24
CA TYR A 407 -10.15 20.87 19.14
C TYR A 407 -11.37 21.12 18.25
N LYS A 408 -11.14 21.62 17.04
CA LYS A 408 -12.18 21.95 16.08
C LYS A 408 -12.33 20.86 15.04
N PHE A 409 -13.56 20.64 14.60
CA PHE A 409 -13.92 19.64 13.61
C PHE A 409 -14.48 20.29 12.36
N PHE A 410 -14.07 19.75 11.21
CA PHE A 410 -14.43 20.25 9.89
C PHE A 410 -14.91 19.09 9.04
N ILE A 411 -16.00 19.26 8.30
CA ILE A 411 -16.57 18.25 7.43
C ILE A 411 -16.72 18.77 6.02
N GLY A 412 -16.51 17.92 5.02
CA GLY A 412 -16.69 18.29 3.62
C GLY A 412 -16.21 17.22 2.64
N GLU A 413 -15.95 17.64 1.41
CA GLU A 413 -15.65 16.77 0.27
C GLU A 413 -14.14 16.53 0.07
N ASN A 414 -13.27 17.36 0.66
CA ASN A 414 -11.81 17.25 0.64
C ASN A 414 -11.21 18.15 1.73
N VAL A 415 -9.90 18.13 1.91
CA VAL A 415 -9.22 18.87 2.99
C VAL A 415 -9.38 20.40 2.93
N ARG A 416 -9.85 20.98 1.82
CA ARG A 416 -10.03 22.44 1.62
C ARG A 416 -11.48 22.89 1.60
N ASP A 417 -12.33 22.08 1.01
CA ASP A 417 -13.77 22.36 0.90
C ASP A 417 -14.47 21.72 2.09
N VAL A 418 -14.35 22.39 3.24
CA VAL A 418 -14.81 21.91 4.55
C VAL A 418 -15.41 23.06 5.37
N ASP A 419 -16.48 22.76 6.10
CA ASP A 419 -17.12 23.66 7.05
C ASP A 419 -16.82 23.25 8.49
N GLU A 420 -16.63 24.24 9.40
CA GLU A 420 -16.46 24.02 10.84
C GLU A 420 -17.82 23.61 11.45
N ILE A 421 -17.86 22.43 12.07
CA ILE A 421 -19.11 21.83 12.56
C ILE A 421 -19.22 21.78 14.09
N GLY A 422 -18.13 22.05 14.79
CA GLY A 422 -18.14 22.03 16.25
C GLY A 422 -16.74 21.94 16.85
N SER A 423 -16.67 22.00 18.15
CA SER A 423 -15.42 21.88 18.88
C SER A 423 -15.60 21.23 20.26
N ILE A 424 -14.52 20.65 20.79
CA ILE A 424 -14.39 20.24 22.18
C ILE A 424 -13.23 20.96 22.83
N LYS A 425 -13.26 21.18 24.14
CA LYS A 425 -12.25 21.97 24.86
C LYS A 425 -11.74 21.27 26.10
N TYR A 426 -10.44 21.05 26.17
CA TYR A 426 -9.76 20.59 27.36
C TYR A 426 -9.13 21.77 28.13
N LYS A 427 -9.37 21.83 29.43
CA LYS A 427 -8.84 22.91 30.33
C LYS A 427 -7.41 22.65 30.76
N GLU A 428 -6.98 21.39 30.71
CA GLU A 428 -5.66 20.91 31.12
C GLU A 428 -5.18 19.80 30.18
N ASP A 429 -3.87 19.54 30.18
CA ASP A 429 -3.27 18.45 29.43
C ASP A 429 -3.74 17.11 29.99
N LYS A 430 -4.13 16.17 29.11
CA LYS A 430 -4.62 14.84 29.49
C LYS A 430 -3.71 13.77 28.90
N VAL A 431 -2.99 13.05 29.77
CA VAL A 431 -2.21 11.88 29.37
C VAL A 431 -3.16 10.70 29.14
N LEU A 432 -3.20 10.16 27.93
CA LEU A 432 -4.05 9.01 27.59
C LEU A 432 -3.31 7.70 27.82
N GLU A 433 -2.04 7.65 27.43
CA GLU A 433 -1.22 6.46 27.52
C GLU A 433 0.26 6.83 27.64
N THR A 434 0.99 6.13 28.51
CA THR A 434 2.45 6.25 28.62
C THR A 434 3.09 4.95 28.16
N LEU A 435 3.98 5.05 27.16
CA LEU A 435 4.63 3.95 26.48
C LEU A 435 6.13 3.91 26.78
N LYS A 436 6.87 3.16 25.98
CA LYS A 436 8.33 3.06 26.09
C LYS A 436 9.00 3.75 24.90
N ALA A 437 10.26 4.16 25.08
CA ALA A 437 11.12 4.50 23.97
C ALA A 437 11.28 3.28 23.04
N VAL A 438 11.02 3.44 21.75
CA VAL A 438 11.14 2.38 20.75
C VAL A 438 11.82 2.91 19.51
N CYS A 439 12.70 2.12 18.90
CA CYS A 439 13.39 2.49 17.67
C CYS A 439 14.01 3.89 17.72
N ALA A 440 14.53 4.32 18.88
CA ALA A 440 15.03 5.68 19.07
C ALA A 440 16.22 5.97 18.13
N PRO A 441 16.31 7.18 17.55
CA PRO A 441 17.46 7.61 16.76
C PRO A 441 18.75 7.52 17.57
N LYS A 442 19.80 6.93 16.98
CA LYS A 442 21.12 6.76 17.60
C LYS A 442 22.05 7.94 17.38
N GLU A 443 21.71 8.81 16.42
CA GLU A 443 22.43 10.01 16.02
C GLU A 443 21.51 11.23 16.12
N TYR A 444 22.08 12.43 16.02
CA TYR A 444 21.30 13.65 15.92
C TYR A 444 20.52 13.67 14.62
N ILE A 445 19.23 13.96 14.69
CA ILE A 445 18.38 14.10 13.51
C ILE A 445 17.64 15.42 13.52
N ASP A 446 17.47 16.00 12.34
CA ASP A 446 16.65 17.18 12.16
C ASP A 446 15.21 16.79 11.86
N ARG A 447 14.26 17.57 12.39
CA ARG A 447 12.83 17.49 12.04
C ARG A 447 12.20 18.88 11.92
N ILE A 448 11.11 18.96 11.19
CA ILE A 448 10.29 20.16 11.07
C ILE A 448 9.30 20.24 12.24
N VAL A 449 9.11 21.47 12.75
CA VAL A 449 8.00 21.84 13.65
C VAL A 449 7.33 23.09 13.11
N ALA A 450 6.04 23.28 13.38
CA ALA A 450 5.34 24.50 13.02
C ALA A 450 5.69 25.64 13.97
N LEU A 451 6.14 26.75 13.42
CA LEU A 451 6.36 27.99 14.14
C LEU A 451 5.34 29.02 13.68
N GLU A 452 4.56 29.53 14.61
CA GLU A 452 3.60 30.59 14.30
C GLU A 452 4.33 31.95 14.19
N VAL A 453 4.11 32.63 13.06
CA VAL A 453 4.63 33.96 12.79
C VAL A 453 3.54 34.80 12.15
N ASN A 454 3.12 35.86 12.82
CA ASN A 454 2.05 36.78 12.33
C ASN A 454 0.75 36.07 11.90
N GLY A 455 0.34 35.06 12.64
CA GLY A 455 -0.90 34.30 12.37
C GLY A 455 -0.80 33.25 11.27
N SER A 456 0.40 33.01 10.69
CA SER A 456 0.70 31.96 9.74
C SER A 456 1.74 31.01 10.30
N PHE A 457 1.77 29.77 9.83
CA PHE A 457 2.78 28.79 10.24
C PHE A 457 3.88 28.66 9.19
N ILE A 458 5.12 28.61 9.67
CA ILE A 458 6.29 28.35 8.84
C ILE A 458 7.03 27.10 9.36
N PRO A 459 7.67 26.31 8.47
CA PRO A 459 8.45 25.16 8.89
C PRO A 459 9.74 25.59 9.55
N LYS A 460 9.91 25.27 10.83
CA LYS A 460 11.15 25.49 11.58
C LYS A 460 11.87 24.17 11.80
N LYS A 461 13.14 24.09 11.42
CA LYS A 461 13.97 22.93 11.69
C LYS A 461 14.44 22.93 13.14
N VAL A 462 14.30 21.79 13.82
CA VAL A 462 14.84 21.53 15.16
C VAL A 462 15.60 20.20 15.16
N THR A 463 16.64 20.10 15.98
CA THR A 463 17.50 18.92 16.05
C THR A 463 17.18 18.09 17.30
N LEU A 464 16.84 16.82 17.11
CA LEU A 464 16.63 15.85 18.17
C LEU A 464 17.95 15.22 18.60
N LYS A 465 18.10 15.02 19.90
CA LYS A 465 19.27 14.34 20.49
C LYS A 465 19.11 12.83 20.39
N PRO A 466 20.22 12.09 20.17
CA PRO A 466 20.20 10.64 20.18
C PRO A 466 19.82 10.07 21.55
N GLU A 467 19.19 8.90 21.52
CA GLU A 467 18.83 8.17 22.74
C GLU A 467 19.40 6.76 22.72
N LYS A 468 19.77 6.25 23.89
CA LYS A 468 20.27 4.89 24.06
C LYS A 468 19.33 4.12 25.02
N PRO A 469 18.30 3.45 24.48
CA PRO A 469 17.43 2.63 25.32
C PRO A 469 18.19 1.43 25.90
N TYR A 470 17.85 1.02 27.12
CA TYR A 470 18.41 -0.18 27.76
C TYR A 470 17.75 -1.45 27.19
N LEU A 471 17.96 -1.71 25.91
CA LEU A 471 17.30 -2.79 25.18
C LEU A 471 17.68 -4.17 25.70
N ARG A 472 18.97 -4.40 26.02
CA ARG A 472 19.46 -5.69 26.56
C ARG A 472 18.73 -6.10 27.84
N GLU A 473 18.60 -5.19 28.80
CA GLU A 473 17.92 -5.49 30.07
C GLU A 473 16.43 -5.77 29.85
N ARG A 474 15.80 -5.01 28.97
CA ARG A 474 14.40 -5.20 28.58
C ARG A 474 14.16 -6.56 27.95
N ILE A 475 15.04 -7.00 27.05
CA ILE A 475 14.97 -8.33 26.43
C ILE A 475 15.11 -9.42 27.50
N LEU A 476 16.12 -9.33 28.35
CA LEU A 476 16.39 -10.35 29.39
C LEU A 476 15.22 -10.49 30.40
N LYS A 477 14.54 -9.38 30.74
CA LYS A 477 13.37 -9.42 31.63
C LYS A 477 12.14 -10.05 31.00
N ASN A 478 12.08 -10.11 29.64
CA ASN A 478 10.94 -10.59 28.87
C ASN A 478 11.21 -11.92 28.16
N LEU A 479 12.28 -12.64 28.52
CA LEU A 479 12.50 -13.98 28.00
C LEU A 479 11.37 -14.92 28.42
N PRO A 480 10.81 -15.71 27.49
CA PRO A 480 9.74 -16.65 27.83
C PRO A 480 10.28 -17.81 28.68
N LYS A 481 9.42 -18.33 29.56
CA LYS A 481 9.70 -19.58 30.28
C LYS A 481 9.65 -20.74 29.28
N GLU A 482 10.54 -21.71 29.48
CA GLU A 482 10.52 -22.97 28.75
C GLU A 482 9.34 -23.82 29.18
N GLN A 483 8.64 -24.45 28.24
CA GLN A 483 7.58 -25.43 28.53
C GLN A 483 8.16 -26.76 29.06
N GLY A 484 9.46 -26.95 28.82
CA GLY A 484 10.16 -28.23 29.07
C GLY A 484 9.94 -29.22 27.94
N HIS A 485 10.76 -30.29 27.92
CA HIS A 485 10.67 -31.31 26.87
C HIS A 485 9.98 -32.57 27.39
N ILE A 486 8.89 -32.95 26.72
CA ILE A 486 8.13 -34.17 26.99
C ILE A 486 8.40 -35.18 25.88
N VAL A 487 8.94 -36.37 26.25
CA VAL A 487 9.12 -37.43 25.24
C VAL A 487 7.78 -38.12 25.00
N HIS A 488 7.06 -37.62 24.00
CA HIS A 488 5.78 -38.15 23.59
C HIS A 488 5.55 -37.86 22.09
N ASN A 489 4.83 -38.74 21.41
CA ASN A 489 4.52 -38.56 19.98
C ASN A 489 3.08 -38.07 19.80
N PHE A 490 2.82 -36.81 20.18
CA PHE A 490 1.55 -36.18 19.93
C PHE A 490 1.38 -35.87 18.42
N ASN A 491 0.10 -35.94 17.95
CA ASN A 491 -0.27 -35.49 16.61
C ASN A 491 -0.97 -34.15 16.69
N PHE A 492 -0.74 -33.28 15.70
CA PHE A 492 -1.33 -31.95 15.65
C PHE A 492 -2.86 -31.97 15.49
N SER A 493 -3.43 -33.09 14.97
CA SER A 493 -4.88 -33.29 14.99
C SER A 493 -5.48 -33.27 16.39
N GLN A 494 -4.75 -33.73 17.41
CA GLN A 494 -5.20 -33.66 18.80
C GLN A 494 -5.33 -32.22 19.30
N VAL A 495 -4.46 -31.31 18.80
CA VAL A 495 -4.58 -29.87 19.08
C VAL A 495 -5.82 -29.30 18.39
N ARG A 496 -6.04 -29.66 17.11
CA ARG A 496 -7.21 -29.22 16.36
C ARG A 496 -8.52 -29.65 16.99
N ASN A 497 -8.55 -30.86 17.55
CA ASN A 497 -9.73 -31.41 18.22
C ASN A 497 -9.91 -30.89 19.66
N GLY A 498 -8.98 -30.08 20.17
CA GLY A 498 -9.01 -29.57 21.56
C GLY A 498 -8.64 -30.61 22.65
N GLU A 499 -8.06 -31.74 22.26
CA GLU A 499 -7.67 -32.83 23.17
C GLU A 499 -6.43 -32.43 23.99
N ILE A 500 -5.53 -31.66 23.39
CA ILE A 500 -4.34 -31.11 24.04
C ILE A 500 -4.14 -29.63 23.63
N SER A 501 -3.43 -28.86 24.45
CA SER A 501 -3.06 -27.48 24.09
C SER A 501 -1.90 -27.44 23.08
N VAL A 502 -1.74 -26.30 22.39
CA VAL A 502 -0.60 -26.05 21.49
C VAL A 502 0.72 -26.15 22.26
N GLU A 503 0.79 -25.62 23.48
CA GLU A 503 1.97 -25.64 24.35
C GLU A 503 2.37 -27.09 24.66
N LYS A 504 1.41 -27.95 24.96
CA LYS A 504 1.67 -29.37 25.23
C LYS A 504 2.20 -30.10 23.99
N PHE A 505 1.66 -29.81 22.80
CA PHE A 505 2.19 -30.33 21.54
C PHE A 505 3.61 -29.84 21.30
N VAL A 506 3.87 -28.52 21.44
CA VAL A 506 5.17 -27.88 21.24
C VAL A 506 6.22 -28.44 22.21
N SER A 507 5.86 -28.71 23.47
CA SER A 507 6.76 -29.32 24.43
C SER A 507 7.26 -30.71 24.01
N SER A 508 6.55 -31.42 23.16
CA SER A 508 6.97 -32.72 22.59
C SER A 508 7.91 -32.64 21.39
N LEU A 509 8.09 -31.43 20.84
CA LEU A 509 8.95 -31.22 19.67
C LEU A 509 10.43 -31.15 20.06
N THR A 510 11.29 -31.74 19.26
CA THR A 510 12.74 -31.59 19.37
C THR A 510 13.19 -30.18 18.94
N ASN A 511 14.38 -29.73 19.34
CA ASN A 511 14.93 -28.45 18.89
C ASN A 511 15.04 -28.34 17.37
N GLN A 512 15.25 -29.45 16.64
CA GLN A 512 15.26 -29.47 15.18
C GLN A 512 13.86 -29.25 14.59
N GLU A 513 12.81 -29.83 15.18
CA GLU A 513 11.43 -29.61 14.78
C GLU A 513 10.96 -28.19 15.09
N LEU A 514 11.37 -27.64 16.24
CA LEU A 514 11.09 -26.24 16.59
C LEU A 514 11.81 -25.27 15.62
N GLU A 515 13.09 -25.52 15.31
CA GLU A 515 13.86 -24.76 14.33
C GLU A 515 13.16 -24.75 12.97
N ALA A 516 12.68 -25.90 12.50
CA ALA A 516 12.00 -26.02 11.21
C ALA A 516 10.73 -25.17 11.13
N LEU A 517 10.03 -24.90 12.23
CA LEU A 517 8.88 -23.99 12.30
C LEU A 517 9.28 -22.51 12.22
N THR A 518 10.56 -22.18 12.39
CA THR A 518 11.04 -20.79 12.35
C THR A 518 11.47 -20.32 10.97
N ARG A 519 11.21 -21.07 9.91
CA ARG A 519 11.62 -20.73 8.53
C ARG A 519 10.81 -21.44 7.48
N GLY A 520 10.93 -20.95 6.25
CA GLY A 520 10.43 -21.63 5.06
C GLY A 520 11.35 -22.79 4.61
N GLU A 521 10.93 -23.48 3.57
CA GLU A 521 11.63 -24.67 3.04
C GLU A 521 12.92 -24.36 2.26
N GLY A 522 13.22 -23.09 1.97
CA GLY A 522 14.47 -22.65 1.34
C GLY A 522 14.35 -22.30 -0.14
N GLY A 523 13.17 -22.22 -0.70
CA GLY A 523 12.94 -21.86 -2.11
C GLY A 523 11.57 -21.25 -2.35
N MET A 524 11.39 -20.71 -3.54
CA MET A 524 10.08 -20.40 -4.11
C MET A 524 9.61 -21.56 -4.99
N ASP A 525 8.35 -21.50 -5.45
CA ASP A 525 7.72 -22.55 -6.24
C ASP A 525 7.77 -23.90 -5.53
N SER A 526 7.30 -23.90 -4.27
CA SER A 526 7.27 -25.06 -3.41
C SER A 526 6.41 -26.19 -4.01
N SER A 527 6.94 -27.42 -3.98
CA SER A 527 6.20 -28.61 -4.40
C SER A 527 5.03 -28.99 -3.48
N TYR A 528 4.89 -28.35 -2.33
CA TYR A 528 3.75 -28.51 -1.41
C TYR A 528 2.49 -27.77 -1.89
N GLY A 529 2.60 -26.85 -2.85
CA GLY A 529 1.50 -25.98 -3.27
C GLY A 529 1.38 -25.80 -4.77
N VAL A 530 0.48 -24.91 -5.16
CA VAL A 530 0.23 -24.53 -6.55
C VAL A 530 1.52 -24.01 -7.20
N ALA A 531 1.75 -24.35 -8.46
CA ALA A 531 2.94 -23.90 -9.20
C ALA A 531 3.01 -22.36 -9.29
N GLY A 532 4.17 -21.80 -9.09
CA GLY A 532 4.41 -20.36 -9.06
C GLY A 532 4.21 -19.70 -7.68
N ASN A 533 3.98 -20.50 -6.64
CA ASN A 533 3.84 -19.98 -5.27
C ASN A 533 5.14 -19.33 -4.75
N ALA A 534 5.01 -18.55 -3.68
CA ALA A 534 6.14 -17.82 -3.07
C ALA A 534 6.92 -18.63 -2.03
N GLY A 535 6.62 -19.93 -1.86
CA GLY A 535 7.25 -20.83 -0.91
C GLY A 535 6.30 -21.34 0.17
N ALA A 536 6.79 -22.22 1.03
CA ALA A 536 6.04 -22.85 2.09
C ALA A 536 6.76 -22.80 3.43
N PHE A 537 5.99 -22.81 4.52
CA PHE A 537 6.50 -22.93 5.90
C PHE A 537 5.60 -23.85 6.73
N GLY A 538 5.87 -24.04 8.02
CA GLY A 538 5.10 -24.95 8.88
C GLY A 538 5.57 -26.41 8.75
N GLY A 539 4.71 -27.31 8.33
CA GLY A 539 5.02 -28.74 8.17
C GLY A 539 5.88 -29.08 6.96
N ILE A 540 7.03 -28.43 6.81
CA ILE A 540 7.92 -28.53 5.64
C ILE A 540 9.01 -29.62 5.77
N ILE A 541 9.10 -30.31 6.90
CA ILE A 541 9.99 -31.45 7.09
C ILE A 541 9.17 -32.73 7.38
N PRO A 542 9.69 -33.92 6.96
CA PRO A 542 8.95 -35.19 7.13
C PRO A 542 8.44 -35.41 8.53
N LYS A 543 9.24 -35.16 9.56
CA LYS A 543 8.86 -35.39 10.97
C LYS A 543 7.69 -34.50 11.43
N LEU A 544 7.62 -33.23 10.98
CA LEU A 544 6.48 -32.37 11.30
C LEU A 544 5.23 -32.77 10.52
N ASN A 545 5.42 -33.17 9.29
CA ASN A 545 4.32 -33.64 8.45
C ASN A 545 3.72 -34.95 8.99
N GLU A 546 4.55 -35.92 9.41
CA GLU A 546 4.14 -37.15 10.11
C GLU A 546 3.37 -36.88 11.40
N LYS A 547 3.70 -35.77 12.10
CA LYS A 547 2.96 -35.27 13.27
C LYS A 547 1.69 -34.49 12.92
N GLY A 548 1.30 -34.44 11.64
CA GLY A 548 0.09 -33.79 11.18
C GLY A 548 0.13 -32.26 11.09
N VAL A 549 1.32 -31.65 11.18
CA VAL A 549 1.47 -30.20 10.90
C VAL A 549 1.43 -29.98 9.39
N PRO A 550 0.52 -29.17 8.85
CA PRO A 550 0.45 -28.93 7.40
C PRO A 550 1.53 -27.97 6.94
N ALA A 551 1.93 -28.10 5.68
CA ALA A 551 2.68 -27.07 4.97
C ALA A 551 1.74 -25.92 4.59
N ILE A 552 2.16 -24.69 4.82
CA ILE A 552 1.41 -23.47 4.55
C ILE A 552 2.00 -22.77 3.35
N ILE A 553 1.19 -22.59 2.32
CA ILE A 553 1.59 -22.03 1.04
C ILE A 553 1.38 -20.52 1.04
N THR A 554 2.41 -19.79 0.64
CA THR A 554 2.35 -18.34 0.44
C THR A 554 2.30 -18.00 -1.04
N THR A 555 1.60 -16.93 -1.39
CA THR A 555 1.58 -16.37 -2.74
C THR A 555 1.68 -14.85 -2.69
N ASP A 556 2.41 -14.27 -3.64
CA ASP A 556 2.41 -12.83 -3.85
C ASP A 556 1.06 -12.36 -4.38
N GLY A 557 0.84 -11.05 -4.28
CA GLY A 557 -0.15 -10.36 -5.04
C GLY A 557 -1.06 -9.38 -4.33
N PRO A 558 -0.61 -8.16 -4.00
CA PRO A 558 -1.52 -7.07 -3.63
C PRO A 558 -2.62 -6.79 -4.66
N ALA A 559 -2.33 -6.94 -5.95
CA ALA A 559 -3.30 -6.72 -7.03
C ALA A 559 -3.86 -8.02 -7.65
N GLY A 560 -3.69 -9.18 -6.99
CA GLY A 560 -4.18 -10.48 -7.48
C GLY A 560 -3.29 -11.63 -7.05
N ILE A 561 -3.68 -12.87 -7.27
CA ILE A 561 -2.95 -14.06 -6.83
C ILE A 561 -1.89 -14.40 -7.86
N ARG A 562 -0.61 -14.17 -7.55
CA ARG A 562 0.52 -14.37 -8.47
C ARG A 562 1.00 -15.81 -8.48
N ILE A 563 0.47 -16.61 -9.41
CA ILE A 563 0.78 -18.05 -9.61
C ILE A 563 0.80 -18.41 -11.10
N ARG A 564 1.15 -19.66 -11.46
CA ARG A 564 1.13 -20.14 -12.86
C ARG A 564 -0.27 -20.47 -13.40
N LYS A 565 -1.32 -20.27 -12.63
CA LYS A 565 -2.69 -20.32 -13.13
C LYS A 565 -3.19 -18.93 -13.46
N TYR A 566 -4.22 -18.86 -14.29
CA TYR A 566 -4.96 -17.62 -14.49
C TYR A 566 -5.76 -17.29 -13.24
N THR A 567 -5.67 -16.04 -12.79
CA THR A 567 -6.38 -15.49 -11.62
C THR A 567 -6.74 -14.04 -11.89
N SER A 568 -7.68 -13.51 -11.15
CA SER A 568 -8.17 -12.15 -11.34
C SER A 568 -7.10 -11.12 -11.01
N LEU A 569 -6.97 -10.11 -11.88
CA LEU A 569 -6.16 -8.91 -11.65
C LEU A 569 -7.09 -7.78 -11.21
N ILE A 570 -6.98 -7.34 -9.97
CA ILE A 570 -7.78 -6.27 -9.39
C ILE A 570 -7.09 -4.90 -9.53
N PRO A 571 -7.79 -3.76 -9.27
CA PRO A 571 -7.17 -2.45 -9.25
C PRO A 571 -5.99 -2.38 -8.29
N CYS A 572 -5.00 -1.55 -8.61
CA CYS A 572 -3.86 -1.30 -7.73
C CYS A 572 -4.29 -0.66 -6.39
N GLY A 573 -3.42 -0.72 -5.38
CA GLY A 573 -3.73 -0.23 -4.03
C GLY A 573 -4.19 1.21 -3.97
N THR A 574 -3.52 2.10 -4.72
CA THR A 574 -3.90 3.52 -4.82
C THR A 574 -5.30 3.69 -5.41
N ALA A 575 -5.65 2.94 -6.46
CA ALA A 575 -6.99 2.97 -7.06
C ALA A 575 -8.06 2.49 -6.07
N LEU A 576 -7.78 1.43 -5.31
CA LEU A 576 -8.68 0.95 -4.26
C LEU A 576 -8.87 2.00 -3.14
N ALA A 577 -7.79 2.65 -2.73
CA ALA A 577 -7.86 3.70 -1.71
C ALA A 577 -8.62 4.94 -2.19
N SER A 578 -8.50 5.30 -3.48
CA SER A 578 -9.25 6.40 -4.10
C SER A 578 -10.76 6.21 -4.07
N THR A 579 -11.24 4.99 -3.87
CA THR A 579 -12.67 4.74 -3.66
C THR A 579 -13.19 5.32 -2.34
N PHE A 580 -12.36 5.44 -1.31
CA PHE A 580 -12.75 5.74 0.09
C PHE A 580 -13.89 4.83 0.58
N ASN A 581 -14.05 3.66 -0.03
CA ASN A 581 -15.13 2.72 0.22
C ASN A 581 -14.60 1.41 0.84
N THR A 582 -14.57 1.35 2.16
CA THR A 582 -14.09 0.18 2.89
C THR A 582 -14.99 -1.05 2.68
N LYS A 583 -16.31 -0.85 2.47
CA LYS A 583 -17.26 -1.94 2.22
C LYS A 583 -16.96 -2.62 0.88
N LEU A 584 -16.74 -1.83 -0.18
CA LEU A 584 -16.40 -2.35 -1.51
C LEU A 584 -15.05 -3.09 -1.51
N VAL A 585 -14.03 -2.54 -0.81
CA VAL A 585 -12.72 -3.20 -0.70
C VAL A 585 -12.84 -4.52 0.08
N GLU A 586 -13.64 -4.59 1.14
CA GLU A 586 -13.89 -5.83 1.89
C GLU A 586 -14.62 -6.86 1.03
N GLU A 587 -15.62 -6.45 0.23
CA GLU A 587 -16.36 -7.31 -0.70
C GLU A 587 -15.43 -7.91 -1.77
N LEU A 588 -14.64 -7.07 -2.45
CA LEU A 588 -13.64 -7.49 -3.44
C LEU A 588 -12.61 -8.45 -2.84
N ALA A 589 -12.07 -8.10 -1.67
CA ALA A 589 -11.09 -8.93 -0.97
C ALA A 589 -11.69 -10.25 -0.46
N THR A 590 -12.97 -10.29 -0.15
CA THR A 590 -13.67 -11.55 0.20
C THR A 590 -13.70 -12.51 -0.98
N GLU A 591 -14.03 -12.02 -2.16
CA GLU A 591 -14.06 -12.86 -3.36
C GLU A 591 -12.66 -13.30 -3.78
N MET A 592 -11.69 -12.39 -3.70
CA MET A 592 -10.27 -12.71 -3.92
C MET A 592 -9.74 -13.75 -2.91
N GLY A 593 -10.20 -13.71 -1.67
CA GLY A 593 -9.86 -14.72 -0.66
C GLY A 593 -10.41 -16.11 -0.99
N LYS A 594 -11.62 -16.19 -1.57
CA LYS A 594 -12.17 -17.46 -2.08
C LYS A 594 -11.35 -17.96 -3.27
N GLU A 595 -10.97 -17.07 -4.19
CA GLU A 595 -10.09 -17.40 -5.32
C GLU A 595 -8.73 -17.92 -4.84
N LEU A 596 -8.13 -17.29 -3.80
CA LEU A 596 -6.89 -17.75 -3.16
C LEU A 596 -6.99 -19.20 -2.68
N ARG A 597 -8.09 -19.54 -2.01
CA ARG A 597 -8.34 -20.90 -1.49
C ARG A 597 -8.56 -21.87 -2.62
N ASN A 598 -9.35 -21.50 -3.62
CA ASN A 598 -9.59 -22.32 -4.83
C ASN A 598 -8.30 -22.56 -5.62
N ALA A 599 -7.39 -21.58 -5.64
CA ALA A 599 -6.09 -21.71 -6.27
C ALA A 599 -5.12 -22.64 -5.52
N GLY A 600 -5.44 -23.05 -4.28
CA GLY A 600 -4.62 -23.95 -3.46
C GLY A 600 -3.53 -23.23 -2.67
N SER A 601 -3.74 -21.95 -2.31
CA SER A 601 -2.86 -21.20 -1.43
C SER A 601 -3.52 -20.88 -0.08
N ASN A 602 -2.70 -20.57 0.93
CA ASN A 602 -3.15 -20.34 2.29
C ASN A 602 -2.96 -18.89 2.75
N VAL A 603 -1.87 -18.25 2.33
CA VAL A 603 -1.46 -16.92 2.75
C VAL A 603 -1.21 -16.06 1.52
N LEU A 604 -1.94 -14.96 1.42
CA LEU A 604 -1.68 -13.90 0.45
C LEU A 604 -0.74 -12.86 1.07
N LEU A 605 0.39 -12.60 0.41
CA LEU A 605 1.38 -11.60 0.84
C LEU A 605 0.90 -10.19 0.49
N ALA A 606 -0.19 -9.78 1.09
CA ALA A 606 -0.93 -8.55 0.87
C ALA A 606 -1.78 -8.18 2.11
N PRO A 607 -2.23 -6.90 2.23
CA PRO A 607 -1.97 -5.77 1.34
C PRO A 607 -0.59 -5.14 1.59
N GLY A 608 -0.05 -4.43 0.58
CA GLY A 608 0.98 -3.43 0.79
C GLY A 608 0.36 -2.19 1.42
N MET A 609 0.98 -1.60 2.48
CA MET A 609 0.35 -0.50 3.21
C MET A 609 1.33 0.53 3.82
N ASN A 610 2.48 0.70 3.18
CA ASN A 610 3.39 1.76 3.58
C ASN A 610 2.83 3.13 3.14
N ILE A 611 3.22 4.18 3.84
CA ILE A 611 2.77 5.54 3.54
C ILE A 611 3.41 6.04 2.25
N HIS A 612 2.67 6.74 1.40
CA HIS A 612 3.19 7.49 0.26
C HIS A 612 3.98 8.71 0.76
N ARG A 613 5.23 8.47 1.18
CA ARG A 613 6.10 9.53 1.69
C ARG A 613 6.62 10.44 0.59
N ASN A 614 6.90 9.86 -0.57
CA ASN A 614 7.41 10.57 -1.74
C ASN A 614 6.79 9.98 -3.01
N VAL A 615 6.39 10.84 -3.93
CA VAL A 615 5.71 10.47 -5.18
C VAL A 615 6.55 9.60 -6.12
N LEU A 616 7.88 9.58 -5.94
CA LEU A 616 8.78 8.78 -6.77
C LEU A 616 8.96 7.35 -6.29
N CYS A 617 8.48 6.97 -5.09
CA CYS A 617 8.62 5.60 -4.63
C CYS A 617 7.91 4.62 -5.58
N GLY A 618 8.68 3.69 -6.14
CA GLY A 618 8.19 2.80 -7.21
C GLY A 618 6.99 1.94 -6.79
N ARG A 619 6.88 1.57 -5.52
CA ARG A 619 5.79 0.73 -4.99
C ARG A 619 4.58 1.49 -4.46
N ASN A 620 4.49 2.82 -4.62
CA ASN A 620 3.28 3.54 -4.20
C ASN A 620 2.01 2.97 -4.84
N PHE A 621 2.08 2.48 -6.09
CA PHE A 621 0.91 1.90 -6.79
C PHE A 621 0.22 0.78 -5.99
N GLU A 622 0.97 -0.04 -5.24
CA GLU A 622 0.42 -1.14 -4.44
C GLU A 622 0.08 -0.75 -2.99
N TYR A 623 0.51 0.44 -2.57
CA TYR A 623 0.15 1.04 -1.28
C TYR A 623 -1.12 1.87 -1.42
N PHE A 624 -1.55 2.54 -0.35
CA PHE A 624 -2.86 3.17 -0.35
C PHE A 624 -2.81 4.70 -0.43
N SER A 625 -2.04 5.37 0.45
CA SER A 625 -2.16 6.82 0.61
C SER A 625 -1.00 7.46 1.38
N GLU A 626 -0.89 8.79 1.30
CA GLU A 626 -0.10 9.62 2.21
C GLU A 626 -0.72 9.74 3.61
N ASP A 627 -2.01 9.40 3.76
CA ASP A 627 -2.73 9.46 5.04
C ASP A 627 -2.76 8.12 5.77
N PRO A 628 -2.34 8.06 7.06
CA PRO A 628 -2.29 6.82 7.83
C PRO A 628 -3.68 6.28 8.24
N LEU A 629 -4.72 7.14 8.37
CA LEU A 629 -6.06 6.66 8.68
C LEU A 629 -6.68 5.97 7.46
N LEU A 630 -6.64 6.62 6.29
CA LEU A 630 -7.13 6.03 5.05
C LEU A 630 -6.40 4.72 4.76
N THR A 631 -5.05 4.71 4.85
CA THR A 631 -4.23 3.51 4.68
C THR A 631 -4.65 2.40 5.64
N GLY A 632 -4.84 2.71 6.92
CA GLY A 632 -5.20 1.72 7.94
C GLY A 632 -6.60 1.15 7.75
N LYS A 633 -7.58 1.97 7.38
CA LYS A 633 -8.97 1.56 7.13
C LYS A 633 -9.08 0.67 5.88
N MET A 634 -8.43 1.07 4.77
CA MET A 634 -8.40 0.26 3.54
C MET A 634 -7.68 -1.07 3.74
N ALA A 635 -6.54 -1.08 4.43
CA ALA A 635 -5.85 -2.31 4.78
C ALA A 635 -6.70 -3.21 5.69
N SER A 636 -7.43 -2.63 6.65
CA SER A 636 -8.32 -3.38 7.54
C SER A 636 -9.45 -4.07 6.77
N ALA A 637 -10.07 -3.37 5.83
CA ALA A 637 -11.11 -3.92 4.96
C ALA A 637 -10.57 -5.07 4.10
N TYR A 638 -9.41 -4.86 3.48
CA TYR A 638 -8.74 -5.89 2.66
C TYR A 638 -8.42 -7.16 3.48
N VAL A 639 -7.85 -7.00 4.68
CA VAL A 639 -7.51 -8.12 5.58
C VAL A 639 -8.76 -8.87 6.03
N LYS A 640 -9.84 -8.17 6.43
CA LYS A 640 -11.10 -8.79 6.84
C LYS A 640 -11.68 -9.62 5.70
N GLY A 641 -11.70 -9.07 4.48
CA GLY A 641 -12.21 -9.76 3.30
C GLY A 641 -11.45 -11.06 3.03
N ILE A 642 -10.12 -11.01 2.90
CA ILE A 642 -9.29 -12.22 2.67
C ILE A 642 -9.51 -13.26 3.78
N GLN A 643 -9.50 -12.85 5.04
CA GLN A 643 -9.60 -13.77 6.18
C GLN A 643 -11.00 -14.37 6.35
N SER A 644 -12.06 -13.67 5.92
CA SER A 644 -13.43 -14.19 5.96
C SER A 644 -13.59 -15.50 5.15
N SER A 645 -12.83 -15.65 4.07
CA SER A 645 -12.78 -16.86 3.23
C SER A 645 -12.03 -18.05 3.88
N GLY A 646 -11.34 -17.82 5.01
CA GLY A 646 -10.54 -18.84 5.70
C GLY A 646 -9.07 -18.88 5.27
N GLY A 647 -8.62 -18.00 4.39
CA GLY A 647 -7.21 -17.72 4.10
C GLY A 647 -6.58 -16.81 5.13
N SER A 648 -5.34 -16.40 4.92
CA SER A 648 -4.64 -15.36 5.69
C SER A 648 -4.17 -14.25 4.78
N ALA A 649 -4.43 -13.01 5.16
CA ALA A 649 -3.71 -11.85 4.65
C ALA A 649 -2.38 -11.68 5.42
N CYS A 650 -1.42 -10.99 4.79
CA CYS A 650 -0.13 -10.66 5.36
C CYS A 650 0.23 -9.20 5.06
N PRO A 651 -0.32 -8.23 5.83
CA PRO A 651 0.03 -6.81 5.67
C PRO A 651 1.53 -6.58 5.64
N LYS A 652 2.00 -5.73 4.72
CA LYS A 652 3.41 -5.48 4.45
C LYS A 652 3.65 -4.03 4.03
N HIS A 653 4.86 -3.48 4.18
CA HIS A 653 6.05 -4.06 4.79
C HIS A 653 6.29 -3.35 6.13
N PHE A 654 6.30 -4.06 7.21
CA PHE A 654 6.38 -3.53 8.57
C PHE A 654 7.85 -3.28 8.99
N ALA A 655 8.34 -2.00 8.95
CA ALA A 655 7.72 -0.76 8.55
C ALA A 655 8.71 0.16 7.82
N CYS A 656 8.22 1.33 7.36
CA CYS A 656 9.04 2.38 6.75
C CYS A 656 9.71 1.97 5.43
N ASN A 657 9.13 1.08 4.63
CA ASN A 657 9.59 0.80 3.27
C ASN A 657 9.06 1.86 2.30
N ASN A 658 9.66 3.05 2.33
CA ASN A 658 9.23 4.22 1.57
C ASN A 658 10.18 4.55 0.41
N GLN A 659 11.08 3.62 0.06
CA GLN A 659 12.02 3.69 -1.06
C GLN A 659 12.35 2.29 -1.56
N GLU A 660 12.50 2.12 -2.88
CA GLU A 660 12.83 0.85 -3.51
C GLU A 660 14.32 0.72 -3.85
N ALA A 661 14.93 1.78 -4.37
CA ALA A 661 16.36 1.77 -4.65
C ALA A 661 17.17 1.53 -3.37
N ASP A 662 18.09 0.55 -3.42
CA ASP A 662 18.94 0.16 -2.28
C ASP A 662 18.17 -0.23 -0.99
N ARG A 663 16.88 -0.61 -1.09
CA ARG A 663 15.98 -0.90 0.04
C ARG A 663 16.53 -1.92 1.04
N THR A 664 17.37 -2.87 0.60
CA THR A 664 17.96 -3.90 1.48
C THR A 664 19.11 -3.39 2.36
N ILE A 665 19.63 -2.19 2.11
CA ILE A 665 20.72 -1.59 2.87
C ILE A 665 20.36 -0.21 3.43
N ASN A 666 19.31 0.42 2.90
CA ASN A 666 18.86 1.74 3.30
C ASN A 666 18.38 1.78 4.75
N ASP A 667 18.61 2.92 5.42
CA ASP A 667 18.18 3.17 6.80
C ASP A 667 17.18 4.33 6.82
N SER A 668 15.96 4.07 7.27
CA SER A 668 14.93 5.07 7.52
C SER A 668 15.21 5.74 8.85
N ILE A 669 15.79 6.94 8.81
CA ILE A 669 16.10 7.76 10.00
C ILE A 669 14.88 8.61 10.34
N VAL A 670 14.18 8.24 11.40
CA VAL A 670 12.85 8.78 11.73
C VAL A 670 12.73 9.07 13.22
N SER A 671 12.01 10.13 13.61
CA SER A 671 11.68 10.41 15.01
C SER A 671 10.72 9.35 15.57
N GLN A 672 10.72 9.16 16.89
CA GLN A 672 9.76 8.23 17.51
C GLN A 672 8.31 8.73 17.33
N ARG A 673 8.11 10.04 17.25
CA ARG A 673 6.81 10.65 17.02
C ARG A 673 6.30 10.36 15.62
N ALA A 674 7.05 10.68 14.59
CA ALA A 674 6.66 10.39 13.20
C ALA A 674 6.48 8.89 12.96
N LEU A 675 7.36 8.06 13.54
CA LEU A 675 7.23 6.61 13.47
C LEU A 675 5.84 6.17 13.99
N ARG A 676 5.40 6.67 15.16
CA ARG A 676 4.13 6.27 15.79
C ARG A 676 2.90 6.93 15.17
N GLU A 677 2.95 8.23 14.87
CA GLU A 677 1.78 8.99 14.39
C GLU A 677 1.53 8.80 12.88
N ILE A 678 2.55 8.44 12.08
CA ILE A 678 2.47 8.31 10.61
C ILE A 678 2.76 6.88 10.16
N TYR A 679 4.00 6.40 10.29
CA TYR A 679 4.47 5.19 9.60
C TYR A 679 3.98 3.88 10.21
N LEU A 680 3.67 3.87 11.50
CA LEU A 680 3.08 2.72 12.21
C LEU A 680 1.57 2.84 12.40
N LYS A 681 0.99 4.04 12.27
CA LYS A 681 -0.42 4.28 12.58
C LYS A 681 -1.37 3.44 11.72
N GLY A 682 -1.12 3.33 10.42
CA GLY A 682 -1.92 2.47 9.54
C GLY A 682 -1.88 1.00 9.96
N PHE A 683 -0.68 0.49 10.32
CA PHE A 683 -0.51 -0.87 10.84
C PHE A 683 -1.21 -1.06 12.19
N GLU A 684 -1.14 -0.07 13.10
CA GLU A 684 -1.85 -0.10 14.37
C GLU A 684 -3.36 -0.28 14.18
N ILE A 685 -3.95 0.51 13.27
CA ILE A 685 -5.37 0.43 12.92
C ILE A 685 -5.69 -0.96 12.37
N CYS A 686 -4.93 -1.42 11.40
CA CYS A 686 -5.12 -2.73 10.77
C CYS A 686 -5.04 -3.88 11.78
N VAL A 687 -4.04 -3.88 12.67
CA VAL A 687 -3.86 -4.92 13.69
C VAL A 687 -5.03 -4.92 14.69
N LYS A 688 -5.45 -3.75 15.15
CA LYS A 688 -6.52 -3.63 16.17
C LYS A 688 -7.91 -3.93 15.58
N GLU A 689 -8.19 -3.52 14.34
CA GLU A 689 -9.52 -3.65 13.73
C GLU A 689 -9.72 -4.96 12.94
N ALA A 690 -8.68 -5.45 12.25
CA ALA A 690 -8.79 -6.61 11.37
C ALA A 690 -8.08 -7.87 11.89
N LYS A 691 -7.20 -7.73 12.88
CA LYS A 691 -6.48 -8.85 13.51
C LYS A 691 -5.85 -9.80 12.48
N PRO A 692 -4.91 -9.30 11.66
CA PRO A 692 -4.26 -10.12 10.63
C PRO A 692 -3.58 -11.34 11.26
N LEU A 693 -3.63 -12.48 10.56
CA LEU A 693 -3.00 -13.72 11.03
C LEU A 693 -1.49 -13.73 10.78
N ASN A 694 -1.03 -12.95 9.80
CA ASN A 694 0.39 -12.76 9.47
C ASN A 694 0.72 -11.28 9.29
N ILE A 695 1.97 -10.92 9.53
CA ILE A 695 2.58 -9.63 9.16
C ILE A 695 3.97 -9.90 8.61
N MET A 696 4.36 -9.15 7.55
CA MET A 696 5.69 -9.23 6.94
C MET A 696 6.54 -8.01 7.31
N THR A 697 7.76 -8.25 7.80
CA THR A 697 8.72 -7.18 8.06
C THR A 697 9.33 -6.63 6.77
N SER A 698 9.74 -5.35 6.79
CA SER A 698 10.35 -4.68 5.64
C SER A 698 11.84 -4.99 5.45
N TYR A 699 12.36 -4.67 4.26
CA TYR A 699 13.78 -4.82 3.91
C TYR A 699 14.71 -3.84 4.63
N ASN A 700 14.28 -2.60 4.80
CA ASN A 700 15.09 -1.49 5.30
C ASN A 700 15.43 -1.61 6.79
N LYS A 701 16.38 -0.78 7.20
CA LYS A 701 16.61 -0.47 8.61
C LYS A 701 15.68 0.64 9.08
N ILE A 702 15.48 0.69 10.38
CA ILE A 702 14.88 1.82 11.09
C ILE A 702 15.85 2.22 12.19
N ASN A 703 16.40 3.43 12.09
CA ASN A 703 17.37 3.98 13.04
C ASN A 703 18.50 2.99 13.36
N GLY A 704 19.08 2.38 12.31
CA GLY A 704 20.25 1.52 12.37
C GLY A 704 19.97 0.03 12.66
N VAL A 705 18.70 -0.41 12.73
CA VAL A 705 18.34 -1.82 12.96
C VAL A 705 17.41 -2.29 11.85
N TRP A 706 17.77 -3.39 11.13
CA TRP A 706 16.86 -3.98 10.15
C TRP A 706 15.53 -4.38 10.79
N SER A 707 14.44 -4.13 10.13
CA SER A 707 13.09 -4.38 10.64
C SER A 707 12.91 -5.82 11.14
N HIS A 708 13.47 -6.80 10.43
CA HIS A 708 13.40 -8.23 10.80
C HIS A 708 14.34 -8.65 11.97
N TYR A 709 15.08 -7.71 12.54
CA TYR A 709 15.86 -7.90 13.77
C TYR A 709 15.41 -6.96 14.89
N ASN A 710 14.40 -6.14 14.61
CA ASN A 710 14.07 -5.03 15.50
C ASN A 710 13.11 -5.47 16.61
N TYR A 711 13.67 -5.74 17.79
CA TYR A 711 12.92 -6.12 18.98
C TYR A 711 11.90 -5.06 19.40
N ASP A 712 12.26 -3.78 19.29
CA ASP A 712 11.35 -2.70 19.64
C ASP A 712 10.13 -2.67 18.72
N LEU A 713 10.36 -2.82 17.43
CA LEU A 713 9.30 -2.81 16.41
C LEU A 713 8.37 -4.02 16.61
N VAL A 714 8.93 -5.23 16.63
CA VAL A 714 8.15 -6.47 16.60
C VAL A 714 7.64 -6.88 17.97
N THR A 715 8.52 -6.89 18.99
CA THR A 715 8.11 -7.34 20.33
C THR A 715 7.42 -6.22 21.10
N THR A 716 8.04 -5.03 21.18
CA THR A 716 7.50 -3.98 22.05
C THR A 716 6.24 -3.37 21.45
N VAL A 717 6.30 -2.91 20.19
CA VAL A 717 5.16 -2.23 19.57
C VAL A 717 4.11 -3.25 19.12
N LEU A 718 4.45 -4.11 18.16
CA LEU A 718 3.45 -4.96 17.51
C LEU A 718 2.77 -5.92 18.48
N ARG A 719 3.56 -6.65 19.30
CA ARG A 719 2.99 -7.66 20.20
C ARG A 719 2.51 -7.11 21.53
N ASN A 720 3.35 -6.33 22.23
CA ASN A 720 3.02 -5.93 23.61
C ASN A 720 2.09 -4.72 23.68
N GLU A 721 2.26 -3.72 22.78
CA GLU A 721 1.43 -2.52 22.81
C GLU A 721 0.12 -2.73 22.03
N TRP A 722 0.17 -3.42 20.86
CA TRP A 722 -1.03 -3.60 20.03
C TRP A 722 -1.72 -4.95 20.22
N GLY A 723 -1.09 -5.90 20.92
CA GLY A 723 -1.68 -7.22 21.21
C GLY A 723 -1.73 -8.17 20.02
N PHE A 724 -0.82 -8.02 19.04
CA PHE A 724 -0.75 -8.93 17.89
C PHE A 724 -0.38 -10.36 18.32
N ASP A 725 -1.23 -11.33 18.02
CA ASP A 725 -1.11 -12.75 18.36
C ASP A 725 -0.85 -13.69 17.17
N GLY A 726 -0.67 -13.11 15.98
CA GLY A 726 -0.38 -13.83 14.76
C GLY A 726 1.10 -14.19 14.59
N SER A 727 1.45 -14.72 13.39
CA SER A 727 2.82 -15.03 13.00
C SER A 727 3.46 -13.84 12.28
N VAL A 728 4.72 -13.55 12.61
CA VAL A 728 5.52 -12.52 11.92
C VAL A 728 6.51 -13.22 11.00
N MET A 729 6.48 -12.90 9.70
CA MET A 729 7.45 -13.39 8.74
C MET A 729 8.37 -12.29 8.25
N THR A 730 9.53 -12.68 7.72
CA THR A 730 10.40 -11.76 6.99
C THR A 730 9.88 -11.54 5.58
N ASP A 731 10.32 -10.46 4.92
CA ASP A 731 10.40 -10.42 3.47
C ASP A 731 11.45 -11.45 2.97
N TRP A 732 11.61 -11.61 1.65
CA TRP A 732 12.43 -12.67 1.04
C TRP A 732 13.91 -12.29 0.96
N TRP A 733 14.81 -13.29 1.16
CA TRP A 733 16.27 -13.15 1.03
C TRP A 733 16.89 -12.00 1.82
N MET A 734 16.47 -11.85 3.06
CA MET A 734 16.88 -10.78 3.97
C MET A 734 18.38 -10.83 4.28
N LYS A 735 18.95 -9.64 4.54
CA LYS A 735 20.37 -9.51 4.92
C LYS A 735 20.65 -10.22 6.25
N HIS A 736 21.87 -10.76 6.34
CA HIS A 736 22.41 -11.35 7.57
C HIS A 736 22.94 -10.26 8.50
N SER A 737 22.77 -10.46 9.81
CA SER A 737 23.29 -9.55 10.82
C SER A 737 23.53 -10.26 12.15
N GLN A 738 24.25 -9.56 13.02
CA GLN A 738 24.58 -9.97 14.37
C GLN A 738 24.01 -8.97 15.37
N SER A 739 23.52 -9.46 16.51
CA SER A 739 22.99 -8.60 17.57
C SER A 739 24.09 -7.80 18.26
N HIS A 740 23.88 -6.50 18.44
CA HIS A 740 24.75 -5.68 19.27
C HIS A 740 24.61 -5.99 20.75
N GLU A 741 23.41 -6.28 21.20
CA GLU A 741 23.08 -6.58 22.60
C GLU A 741 23.56 -7.97 23.01
N PHE A 742 23.57 -8.92 22.07
CA PHE A 742 23.92 -10.33 22.27
C PHE A 742 24.84 -10.81 21.14
N PRO A 743 26.17 -10.57 21.22
CA PRO A 743 27.09 -10.87 20.13
C PRO A 743 27.12 -12.34 19.66
N ASN A 744 26.63 -13.27 20.48
CA ASN A 744 26.51 -14.70 20.10
C ASN A 744 25.28 -14.99 19.23
N LEU A 745 24.35 -14.04 19.11
CA LEU A 745 23.16 -14.19 18.28
C LEU A 745 23.37 -13.53 16.92
N ARG A 746 23.20 -14.33 15.89
CA ARG A 746 23.22 -13.89 14.48
C ARG A 746 22.08 -14.55 13.71
N ASP A 747 21.80 -14.01 12.55
CA ASP A 747 20.92 -14.59 11.56
C ASP A 747 19.55 -15.00 12.17
N ASN A 748 19.10 -16.23 11.97
CA ASN A 748 17.78 -16.65 12.42
C ASN A 748 17.62 -16.65 13.94
N ALA A 749 18.67 -16.94 14.70
CA ALA A 749 18.62 -16.84 16.17
C ALA A 749 18.34 -15.40 16.65
N TYR A 750 18.88 -14.39 15.95
CA TYR A 750 18.59 -12.99 16.25
C TYR A 750 17.14 -12.60 15.89
N ARG A 751 16.62 -13.12 14.78
CA ARG A 751 15.21 -12.90 14.37
C ARG A 751 14.25 -13.50 15.40
N VAL A 752 14.45 -14.74 15.78
CA VAL A 752 13.62 -15.45 16.78
C VAL A 752 13.60 -14.70 18.11
N ARG A 753 14.75 -14.15 18.58
CA ARG A 753 14.80 -13.30 19.77
C ARG A 753 13.90 -12.07 19.63
N SER A 754 13.85 -11.47 18.45
CA SER A 754 13.00 -10.30 18.15
C SER A 754 11.54 -10.66 17.90
N GLN A 755 11.16 -11.95 18.00
CA GLN A 755 9.84 -12.50 17.72
C GLN A 755 9.41 -12.38 16.24
N VAL A 756 10.35 -12.38 15.33
CA VAL A 756 10.10 -12.67 13.91
C VAL A 756 10.11 -14.20 13.81
N ASP A 757 8.93 -14.77 13.60
CA ASP A 757 8.69 -16.20 13.76
C ASP A 757 9.17 -17.04 12.58
N VAL A 758 9.06 -16.50 11.34
CA VAL A 758 9.34 -17.25 10.12
C VAL A 758 10.30 -16.47 9.22
N TYR A 759 11.46 -17.04 8.95
CA TYR A 759 12.40 -16.53 7.95
C TYR A 759 12.06 -17.09 6.56
N MET A 760 11.75 -16.21 5.61
CA MET A 760 11.38 -16.59 4.24
C MET A 760 12.47 -16.20 3.21
N PRO A 761 12.62 -16.99 2.14
CA PRO A 761 12.02 -18.31 1.93
C PRO A 761 12.74 -19.43 2.70
N GLY A 762 13.71 -19.13 3.54
CA GLY A 762 14.54 -20.05 4.30
C GLY A 762 16.00 -20.09 3.83
N SER A 763 16.75 -21.14 4.15
CA SER A 763 18.19 -21.23 3.87
C SER A 763 18.49 -21.49 2.39
N PHE A 764 19.41 -20.72 1.81
CA PHE A 764 19.82 -20.74 0.39
C PHE A 764 20.55 -21.99 -0.12
N LYS A 765 20.91 -22.94 0.72
CA LYS A 765 21.72 -24.11 0.26
C LYS A 765 20.85 -25.25 -0.27
N ARG A 766 20.37 -25.09 -1.51
CA ARG A 766 19.73 -26.15 -2.30
C ARG A 766 20.79 -26.97 -3.10
N THR A 767 21.87 -27.46 -2.45
CA THR A 767 22.85 -28.28 -3.15
C THR A 767 22.58 -29.78 -3.09
N GLU A 768 21.62 -30.24 -2.31
CA GLU A 768 21.15 -31.62 -2.25
C GLU A 768 19.67 -31.64 -1.89
N LYS A 769 18.93 -32.62 -2.39
CA LYS A 769 17.51 -32.91 -2.04
C LYS A 769 17.25 -33.14 -0.55
N LYS A 770 18.18 -32.76 0.32
CA LYS A 770 18.12 -32.92 1.78
C LYS A 770 18.08 -31.54 2.43
N TYR A 771 17.06 -31.35 3.21
CA TYR A 771 16.82 -30.23 4.08
C TYR A 771 17.95 -30.02 5.08
N LYS A 772 18.57 -28.85 5.12
CA LYS A 772 19.64 -28.50 6.07
C LYS A 772 19.09 -27.53 7.11
N ALA A 773 19.18 -27.92 8.39
CA ALA A 773 18.84 -27.06 9.52
C ALA A 773 19.70 -25.77 9.54
N ASP A 774 19.15 -24.70 10.12
CA ASP A 774 19.89 -23.47 10.39
C ASP A 774 20.79 -23.71 11.63
N ASN A 775 22.03 -24.04 11.38
CA ASN A 775 23.00 -24.29 12.46
C ASN A 775 23.25 -23.04 13.31
N SER A 776 23.11 -21.81 12.77
CA SER A 776 23.32 -20.59 13.56
C SER A 776 22.33 -20.46 14.71
N LEU A 777 21.14 -21.05 14.57
CA LEU A 777 20.12 -21.12 15.63
C LEU A 777 20.39 -22.29 16.58
N LEU A 778 20.52 -23.51 16.06
CA LEU A 778 20.66 -24.73 16.87
C LEU A 778 21.96 -24.74 17.73
N GLU A 779 23.07 -24.24 17.20
CA GLU A 779 24.36 -24.14 17.91
C GLU A 779 24.29 -23.18 19.11
N THR A 780 23.36 -22.24 19.15
CA THR A 780 23.25 -21.24 20.23
C THR A 780 22.21 -21.60 21.29
N VAL A 781 21.37 -22.64 21.07
CA VAL A 781 20.35 -23.05 22.04
C VAL A 781 21.02 -23.52 23.36
N GLY A 782 20.61 -22.87 24.44
CA GLY A 782 21.12 -23.18 25.80
C GLY A 782 22.50 -22.63 26.13
N LEU A 783 23.18 -21.94 25.18
CA LEU A 783 24.42 -21.24 25.49
C LEU A 783 24.15 -19.98 26.31
N LYS A 784 25.12 -19.54 27.12
CA LYS A 784 25.04 -18.26 27.81
C LYS A 784 24.84 -17.12 26.84
N ASN A 785 23.78 -16.36 27.00
CA ASN A 785 23.33 -15.31 26.06
C ASN A 785 22.95 -15.81 24.65
N GLY A 786 22.86 -17.09 24.42
CA GLY A 786 22.31 -17.71 23.23
C GLY A 786 20.77 -17.64 23.21
N ILE A 787 20.17 -18.27 22.21
CA ILE A 787 18.72 -18.44 22.17
C ILE A 787 18.29 -19.46 23.23
N THR A 788 17.16 -19.22 23.90
CA THR A 788 16.58 -20.21 24.81
C THR A 788 15.63 -21.14 24.07
N ARG A 789 15.40 -22.34 24.61
CA ARG A 789 14.36 -23.23 24.08
C ARG A 789 12.98 -22.56 24.15
N GLY A 790 12.67 -21.81 25.21
CA GLY A 790 11.42 -21.08 25.35
C GLY A 790 11.16 -20.05 24.22
N GLU A 791 12.22 -19.43 23.66
CA GLU A 791 12.08 -18.53 22.53
C GLU A 791 11.72 -19.29 21.23
N LEU A 792 12.26 -20.49 21.03
CA LEU A 792 11.86 -21.39 19.93
C LEU A 792 10.41 -21.87 20.09
N GLU A 793 10.06 -22.30 21.31
CA GLU A 793 8.69 -22.73 21.65
C GLU A 793 7.68 -21.62 21.39
N ARG A 794 7.99 -20.38 21.78
CA ARG A 794 7.15 -19.22 21.52
C ARG A 794 6.92 -18.98 20.03
N SER A 795 7.96 -18.99 19.19
CA SER A 795 7.80 -18.83 17.74
C SER A 795 7.00 -20.00 17.14
N ALA A 796 7.25 -21.23 17.58
CA ALA A 796 6.46 -22.39 17.15
C ALA A 796 4.97 -22.26 17.54
N ILE A 797 4.67 -21.79 18.75
CA ILE A 797 3.29 -21.53 19.22
C ILE A 797 2.62 -20.47 18.35
N ASN A 798 3.30 -19.37 18.01
CA ASN A 798 2.76 -18.32 17.16
C ASN A 798 2.40 -18.87 15.76
N VAL A 799 3.30 -19.64 15.15
CA VAL A 799 3.08 -20.25 13.84
C VAL A 799 1.91 -21.27 13.89
N LEU A 800 1.91 -22.14 14.89
CA LEU A 800 0.87 -23.18 15.01
C LEU A 800 -0.50 -22.59 15.34
N ASN A 801 -0.57 -21.56 16.15
CA ASN A 801 -1.82 -20.83 16.44
C ASN A 801 -2.36 -20.15 15.18
N MET A 802 -1.50 -19.56 14.34
CA MET A 802 -1.91 -19.04 13.02
C MET A 802 -2.47 -20.16 12.15
N ILE A 803 -1.79 -21.32 12.08
CA ILE A 803 -2.23 -22.48 11.31
C ILE A 803 -3.61 -22.98 11.79
N LEU A 804 -3.88 -22.99 13.08
CA LEU A 804 -5.18 -23.39 13.64
C LEU A 804 -6.33 -22.46 13.25
N LYS A 805 -6.05 -21.18 13.00
CA LYS A 805 -7.04 -20.18 12.59
C LYS A 805 -7.40 -20.27 11.10
N LEU A 806 -6.57 -20.94 10.28
CA LEU A 806 -6.87 -21.20 8.87
C LEU A 806 -7.98 -22.24 8.72
N LYS A 807 -8.90 -22.00 7.78
CA LYS A 807 -9.90 -23.01 7.38
C LYS A 807 -9.30 -23.87 6.24
N TYR A 808 -9.43 -25.16 6.33
CA TYR A 808 -8.91 -26.13 5.34
C TYR A 808 -10.06 -26.76 4.58
#